data_31c4ba975a42c07f183c4471d9a275fe
#
_entry.id   31c4ba975a42c07f183c4471d9a275fe
#
_cell.length_a   1.000
_cell.length_b   1.000
_cell.length_c   1.000
_cell.angle_alpha   90.00
_cell.angle_beta   90.00
_cell.angle_gamma   90.00
#
_symmetry.space_group_name_H-M   'P 1'
#
loop_
_entity.id
_entity.type
_entity.pdbx_description
1 polymer ?
#
loop_
_entity_poly.entity_id
_entity_poly.type
_entity_poly.pdbx_seq_one_letter_code
_entity_poly.pdbx_strand_id
1 'polypeptide(L)'
;MLYAGGVALVAAAYYAAGRIGLELAYLNGAVAALWPPAGLGLALLFVYGMRLWPGIVIGDLLLGDYATPLGTVIGQTVGNTLALVLAALLLRRLVGRRTALERTVDVGALVVCALVAALVSAAFGPPALRLGDVIGPDQLGRVLRTWSLSDATGVLVVAPVILTWATRGLKDIQRRDVLEGLAGLVVLVVLSELAPQRDVPYVVFPVLLWAALRLGPRGAATAIVVVCGITVWNTAEQSGPFVRDSITDSLLATQVFIATASLTSLVLAAVTAERTRAARALEASEAAQRALADEQAALRRVATLVATEASPSNLFHQVTEEVGRLLGLPAASIVQYHGVHSATAVGGWSRDGRLRLPVGTTLDLDGDTVVSKVLRTGEPQRVDRYEDVAGDLAERLRRAGYRASVAAPVRVGGRVWGALVAASESDEPLPEDLEEQLCDFVDLIGQALANADARERLAASRADLVEVGDAERRRLERNLHDGAQQRLVSVALQLREVDAKLDDDPATAADLLATTRESLGRGLEELRELARGLHPVLLTERGLGPALRALLERATVPVEISELPGDRLAPPVETAAYYVAAEAITNVAKYAQASRATVSIRHSEGCATVTVSDDGVGGADPTLGSGLRGLTARVEALGGRLDVDSPAGQGTRIEAQIPDP
;
A
#
# COMPACT_ATOMS: atom_id res chain seq x y z
N MET A 1 20.66 -30.22 37.98
CA MET A 1 22.12 -29.92 37.85
C MET A 1 22.39 -28.49 37.39
N LEU A 2 21.75 -27.93 36.35
CA LEU A 2 22.03 -26.58 35.85
C LEU A 2 21.79 -25.45 36.88
N TYR A 3 20.76 -25.54 37.72
CA TYR A 3 20.46 -24.52 38.74
C TYR A 3 21.53 -24.51 39.84
N ALA A 4 21.89 -25.65 40.39
CA ALA A 4 22.94 -25.76 41.43
C ALA A 4 24.32 -25.26 40.91
N GLY A 5 24.65 -25.60 39.65
CA GLY A 5 25.83 -25.08 38.98
C GLY A 5 25.81 -23.53 38.83
N GLY A 6 24.66 -22.97 38.49
CA GLY A 6 24.49 -21.50 38.44
C GLY A 6 24.64 -20.82 39.79
N VAL A 7 24.09 -21.38 40.88
CA VAL A 7 24.24 -20.88 42.22
C VAL A 7 25.71 -20.96 42.69
N ALA A 8 26.37 -22.06 42.40
CA ALA A 8 27.82 -22.22 42.76
C ALA A 8 28.72 -21.25 42.00
N LEU A 9 28.45 -20.98 40.72
CA LEU A 9 29.18 -20.00 39.90
C LEU A 9 29.01 -18.60 40.46
N VAL A 10 27.77 -18.20 40.81
CA VAL A 10 27.47 -16.89 41.39
C VAL A 10 28.20 -16.73 42.75
N ALA A 11 28.17 -17.78 43.60
CA ALA A 11 28.86 -17.79 44.89
C ALA A 11 30.36 -17.63 44.71
N ALA A 12 30.98 -18.35 43.81
CA ALA A 12 32.41 -18.26 43.52
C ALA A 12 32.79 -16.89 42.97
N ALA A 13 31.99 -16.32 42.03
CA ALA A 13 32.23 -15.02 41.45
C ALA A 13 32.08 -13.91 42.51
N TYR A 14 31.03 -13.98 43.34
CA TYR A 14 30.79 -13.03 44.42
C TYR A 14 31.93 -13.07 45.47
N TYR A 15 32.35 -14.25 45.88
CA TYR A 15 33.48 -14.47 46.77
C TYR A 15 34.77 -13.89 46.19
N ALA A 16 35.09 -14.18 44.93
CA ALA A 16 36.30 -13.67 44.29
C ALA A 16 36.29 -12.12 44.22
N ALA A 17 35.15 -11.53 43.84
CA ALA A 17 34.99 -10.07 43.83
C ALA A 17 35.14 -9.44 45.22
N GLY A 18 34.62 -10.13 46.24
CA GLY A 18 34.76 -9.69 47.63
C GLY A 18 36.21 -9.78 48.14
N ARG A 19 36.94 -10.84 47.80
CA ARG A 19 38.36 -10.95 48.10
C ARG A 19 39.18 -9.81 47.52
N ILE A 20 38.92 -9.46 46.25
CA ILE A 20 39.55 -8.30 45.61
C ILE A 20 39.19 -7.00 46.37
N GLY A 21 37.93 -6.82 46.76
CA GLY A 21 37.50 -5.66 47.51
C GLY A 21 38.16 -5.55 48.88
N LEU A 22 38.37 -6.67 49.61
CA LEU A 22 39.01 -6.72 50.93
C LEU A 22 40.51 -6.48 50.84
N GLU A 23 41.20 -6.94 49.80
CA GLU A 23 42.62 -6.64 49.56
C GLU A 23 42.88 -5.15 49.30
N LEU A 24 41.87 -4.45 48.79
CA LEU A 24 41.89 -3.01 48.55
C LEU A 24 41.26 -2.20 49.70
N ALA A 25 41.04 -2.81 50.89
CA ALA A 25 40.40 -2.16 52.03
C ALA A 25 41.42 -1.42 52.94
N TYR A 26 41.00 -0.26 53.44
CA TYR A 26 41.87 0.70 54.15
C TYR A 26 41.66 0.75 55.67
N LEU A 27 40.49 0.52 56.18
CA LEU A 27 40.13 0.65 57.61
C LEU A 27 40.02 -0.74 58.25
N ASN A 28 41.09 -1.18 58.90
CA ASN A 28 41.16 -2.46 59.65
C ASN A 28 40.53 -3.65 58.87
N GLY A 29 40.60 -3.63 57.52
CA GLY A 29 39.97 -4.64 56.67
C GLY A 29 38.44 -4.54 56.53
N ALA A 30 37.81 -3.52 57.13
CA ALA A 30 36.34 -3.48 57.25
C ALA A 30 35.64 -2.69 56.13
N VAL A 31 36.32 -1.70 55.51
CA VAL A 31 35.69 -0.82 54.46
C VAL A 31 36.62 -0.57 53.29
N ALA A 32 36.21 -0.95 52.09
CA ALA A 32 36.91 -0.68 50.85
C ALA A 32 36.45 0.63 50.18
N ALA A 33 37.30 1.23 49.34
CA ALA A 33 36.90 2.38 48.50
C ALA A 33 35.81 2.02 47.48
N LEU A 34 35.81 0.80 47.05
CA LEU A 34 34.87 0.20 46.08
C LEU A 34 34.49 -1.18 46.56
N TRP A 35 33.19 -1.53 46.55
CA TRP A 35 32.75 -2.86 46.88
C TRP A 35 32.28 -3.60 45.60
N PRO A 36 33.18 -4.31 44.90
CA PRO A 36 32.84 -4.96 43.62
C PRO A 36 31.70 -5.97 43.69
N PRO A 37 31.49 -6.74 44.79
CA PRO A 37 30.39 -7.67 44.92
C PRO A 37 29.01 -7.03 44.76
N ALA A 38 28.84 -5.76 45.15
CA ALA A 38 27.55 -5.06 45.02
C ALA A 38 27.14 -4.95 43.53
N GLY A 39 28.06 -4.47 42.68
CA GLY A 39 27.81 -4.33 41.25
C GLY A 39 27.69 -5.69 40.54
N LEU A 40 28.56 -6.64 40.90
CA LEU A 40 28.52 -8.01 40.35
C LEU A 40 27.21 -8.73 40.68
N GLY A 41 26.83 -8.73 41.97
CA GLY A 41 25.62 -9.41 42.42
C GLY A 41 24.34 -8.84 41.78
N LEU A 42 24.23 -7.51 41.74
CA LEU A 42 23.11 -6.84 41.06
C LEU A 42 23.03 -7.27 39.60
N ALA A 43 24.14 -7.17 38.86
CA ALA A 43 24.18 -7.48 37.45
C ALA A 43 23.88 -8.97 37.14
N LEU A 44 24.46 -9.88 37.95
CA LEU A 44 24.20 -11.34 37.78
C LEU A 44 22.74 -11.68 38.07
N LEU A 45 22.11 -11.13 39.10
CA LEU A 45 20.68 -11.31 39.38
C LEU A 45 19.81 -10.73 38.27
N PHE A 46 20.21 -9.57 37.74
CA PHE A 46 19.50 -8.92 36.67
C PHE A 46 19.55 -9.73 35.36
N VAL A 47 20.72 -10.18 34.93
CA VAL A 47 20.94 -10.84 33.64
C VAL A 47 20.48 -12.30 33.70
N TYR A 48 20.97 -13.07 34.66
CA TYR A 48 20.79 -14.54 34.70
C TYR A 48 19.56 -14.99 35.52
N GLY A 49 19.01 -14.11 36.34
CA GLY A 49 17.73 -14.36 37.00
C GLY A 49 17.79 -14.28 38.51
N MET A 50 16.68 -13.77 39.08
CA MET A 50 16.52 -13.57 40.53
C MET A 50 16.68 -14.87 41.35
N ARG A 51 16.43 -16.05 40.75
CA ARG A 51 16.55 -17.36 41.43
C ARG A 51 17.96 -17.67 41.90
N LEU A 52 18.98 -16.94 41.42
CA LEU A 52 20.40 -17.14 41.79
C LEU A 52 20.83 -16.44 43.07
N TRP A 53 19.90 -15.74 43.78
CA TRP A 53 20.18 -15.06 45.02
C TRP A 53 20.85 -15.92 46.11
N PRO A 54 20.61 -17.29 46.21
CA PRO A 54 21.32 -18.08 47.20
C PRO A 54 22.85 -18.15 46.97
N GLY A 55 23.29 -17.91 45.72
CA GLY A 55 24.71 -17.82 45.40
C GLY A 55 25.36 -16.60 46.07
N ILE A 56 24.62 -15.47 46.16
CA ILE A 56 25.09 -14.27 46.87
C ILE A 56 25.23 -14.57 48.36
N VAL A 57 24.23 -15.19 48.98
CA VAL A 57 24.28 -15.58 50.40
C VAL A 57 25.51 -16.47 50.70
N ILE A 58 25.70 -17.49 49.88
CA ILE A 58 26.85 -18.43 50.08
C ILE A 58 28.17 -17.68 49.87
N GLY A 59 28.30 -16.85 48.83
CA GLY A 59 29.51 -16.11 48.55
C GLY A 59 29.85 -15.11 49.64
N ASP A 60 28.83 -14.44 50.19
CA ASP A 60 28.99 -13.42 51.27
C ASP A 60 29.32 -14.09 52.59
N LEU A 61 28.66 -15.22 52.95
CA LEU A 61 29.04 -16.01 54.10
C LEU A 61 30.49 -16.49 54.05
N LEU A 62 30.97 -16.92 52.88
CA LEU A 62 32.37 -17.34 52.70
C LEU A 62 33.38 -16.19 52.88
N LEU A 63 32.92 -14.93 52.70
CA LEU A 63 33.73 -13.72 52.98
C LEU A 63 33.71 -13.29 54.44
N GLY A 64 32.77 -13.80 55.24
CA GLY A 64 32.56 -13.40 56.63
C GLY A 64 33.83 -13.53 57.47
N ASP A 65 34.11 -12.56 58.31
CA ASP A 65 35.13 -12.61 59.33
C ASP A 65 34.58 -13.31 60.60
N TYR A 66 34.82 -14.61 60.72
CA TYR A 66 34.35 -15.44 61.82
C TYR A 66 35.15 -15.26 63.13
N ALA A 67 36.13 -14.32 63.17
CA ALA A 67 36.69 -13.78 64.42
C ALA A 67 35.71 -12.83 65.12
N THR A 68 34.72 -12.30 64.39
CA THR A 68 33.62 -11.46 64.91
C THR A 68 32.42 -12.32 65.35
N PRO A 69 31.51 -11.81 66.20
CA PRO A 69 30.30 -12.52 66.58
C PRO A 69 29.49 -12.96 65.35
N LEU A 70 28.98 -14.16 65.35
CA LEU A 70 28.21 -14.77 64.21
C LEU A 70 27.02 -13.90 63.79
N GLY A 71 26.36 -13.22 64.75
CA GLY A 71 25.28 -12.29 64.48
C GLY A 71 25.67 -11.13 63.58
N THR A 72 26.94 -10.66 63.66
CA THR A 72 27.48 -9.63 62.81
C THR A 72 27.61 -10.11 61.36
N VAL A 73 28.17 -11.29 61.16
CA VAL A 73 28.30 -11.89 59.81
C VAL A 73 26.90 -12.14 59.18
N ILE A 74 25.96 -12.68 59.93
CA ILE A 74 24.59 -12.91 59.46
C ILE A 74 23.90 -11.57 59.11
N GLY A 75 24.03 -10.55 59.97
CA GLY A 75 23.44 -9.24 59.72
C GLY A 75 23.94 -8.57 58.44
N GLN A 76 25.27 -8.64 58.21
CA GLN A 76 25.86 -8.15 56.96
C GLN A 76 25.36 -8.92 55.74
N THR A 77 25.36 -10.25 55.79
CA THR A 77 24.91 -11.09 54.69
C THR A 77 23.43 -10.88 54.34
N VAL A 78 22.57 -10.72 55.34
CA VAL A 78 21.16 -10.39 55.14
C VAL A 78 21.04 -9.02 54.47
N GLY A 79 21.73 -8.02 54.96
CA GLY A 79 21.74 -6.67 54.41
C GLY A 79 22.18 -6.63 52.93
N ASN A 80 23.35 -7.22 52.66
CA ASN A 80 23.93 -7.27 51.33
C ASN A 80 23.00 -8.02 50.34
N THR A 81 22.49 -9.19 50.75
CA THR A 81 21.59 -9.98 49.88
C THR A 81 20.30 -9.22 49.59
N LEU A 82 19.65 -8.67 50.63
CA LEU A 82 18.40 -7.93 50.50
C LEU A 82 18.57 -6.70 49.59
N ALA A 83 19.68 -5.95 49.79
CA ALA A 83 20.02 -4.79 48.98
C ALA A 83 20.10 -5.14 47.47
N LEU A 84 20.81 -6.22 47.15
CA LEU A 84 21.02 -6.62 45.76
C LEU A 84 19.76 -7.19 45.11
N VAL A 85 18.96 -7.95 45.85
CA VAL A 85 17.67 -8.48 45.40
C VAL A 85 16.71 -7.33 45.13
N LEU A 86 16.56 -6.38 46.03
CA LEU A 86 15.68 -5.22 45.87
C LEU A 86 16.14 -4.33 44.70
N ALA A 87 17.44 -4.04 44.60
CA ALA A 87 18.00 -3.25 43.52
C ALA A 87 17.80 -3.93 42.12
N ALA A 88 18.04 -5.23 42.03
CA ALA A 88 17.85 -5.97 40.79
C ALA A 88 16.35 -6.07 40.39
N LEU A 89 15.44 -6.22 41.35
CA LEU A 89 13.99 -6.16 41.09
C LEU A 89 13.57 -4.75 40.61
N LEU A 90 14.07 -3.72 41.28
CA LEU A 90 13.80 -2.33 40.91
C LEU A 90 14.34 -2.03 39.49
N LEU A 91 15.56 -2.43 39.20
CA LEU A 91 16.15 -2.23 37.87
C LEU A 91 15.31 -2.94 36.79
N ARG A 92 14.88 -4.18 37.04
CA ARG A 92 13.98 -4.92 36.10
C ARG A 92 12.63 -4.22 35.91
N ARG A 93 12.12 -3.58 36.95
CA ARG A 93 10.84 -2.86 36.87
C ARG A 93 10.97 -1.56 36.07
N LEU A 94 12.09 -0.85 36.20
CA LEU A 94 12.34 0.44 35.55
C LEU A 94 12.75 0.31 34.07
N VAL A 95 13.61 -0.68 33.74
CA VAL A 95 14.21 -0.80 32.39
C VAL A 95 13.86 -2.10 31.67
N GLY A 96 13.03 -2.97 32.29
CA GLY A 96 12.65 -4.26 31.72
C GLY A 96 13.69 -5.36 31.99
N ARG A 97 13.67 -6.42 31.18
CA ARG A 97 14.50 -7.61 31.42
C ARG A 97 15.92 -7.54 30.84
N ARG A 98 16.20 -6.59 29.99
CA ARG A 98 17.51 -6.41 29.34
C ARG A 98 17.80 -4.93 29.17
N THR A 99 19.00 -4.50 29.53
CA THR A 99 19.50 -3.17 29.24
C THR A 99 20.98 -3.22 28.90
N ALA A 100 21.36 -2.51 27.85
CA ALA A 100 22.75 -2.26 27.48
C ALA A 100 23.20 -0.84 27.90
N LEU A 101 22.45 -0.16 28.75
CA LEU A 101 22.67 1.22 29.19
C LEU A 101 22.79 2.22 28.03
N GLU A 102 21.99 2.03 27.00
CA GLU A 102 22.04 2.85 25.79
C GLU A 102 21.04 4.00 25.80
N ARG A 103 20.25 4.10 26.88
CA ARG A 103 19.29 5.19 27.11
C ARG A 103 19.68 5.92 28.39
N THR A 104 19.50 7.22 28.38
CA THR A 104 19.74 8.06 29.56
C THR A 104 18.90 7.63 30.78
N VAL A 105 17.67 7.18 30.51
CA VAL A 105 16.74 6.62 31.52
C VAL A 105 17.31 5.33 32.16
N ASP A 106 17.99 4.48 31.38
CA ASP A 106 18.61 3.24 31.89
C ASP A 106 19.76 3.55 32.88
N VAL A 107 20.57 4.56 32.54
CA VAL A 107 21.62 5.04 33.45
C VAL A 107 21.05 5.67 34.72
N GLY A 108 19.98 6.49 34.57
CA GLY A 108 19.27 7.05 35.73
C GLY A 108 18.67 5.96 36.62
N ALA A 109 18.08 4.92 36.05
CA ALA A 109 17.57 3.78 36.78
C ALA A 109 18.68 3.02 37.54
N LEU A 110 19.86 2.84 36.90
CA LEU A 110 21.01 2.21 37.56
C LEU A 110 21.51 3.05 38.76
N VAL A 111 21.54 4.37 38.61
CA VAL A 111 21.90 5.28 39.73
C VAL A 111 20.93 5.15 40.90
N VAL A 112 19.63 5.14 40.61
CA VAL A 112 18.61 4.95 41.66
C VAL A 112 18.79 3.58 42.33
N CYS A 113 19.05 2.52 41.55
CA CYS A 113 19.30 1.19 42.11
C CYS A 113 20.58 1.11 42.94
N ALA A 114 21.64 1.82 42.53
CA ALA A 114 22.88 1.95 43.33
C ALA A 114 22.63 2.61 44.68
N LEU A 115 21.87 3.71 44.70
CA LEU A 115 21.48 4.39 45.93
C LEU A 115 20.61 3.52 46.84
N VAL A 116 19.62 2.80 46.28
CA VAL A 116 18.78 1.88 47.05
C VAL A 116 19.59 0.73 47.61
N ALA A 117 20.48 0.12 46.82
CA ALA A 117 21.37 -0.93 47.31
C ALA A 117 22.26 -0.45 48.47
N ALA A 118 22.88 0.71 48.29
CA ALA A 118 23.73 1.32 49.29
C ALA A 118 23.00 1.64 50.63
N LEU A 119 21.79 2.20 50.53
CA LEU A 119 20.99 2.54 51.72
C LEU A 119 20.51 1.29 52.47
N VAL A 120 20.03 0.27 51.71
CA VAL A 120 19.56 -0.99 52.32
C VAL A 120 20.73 -1.75 52.99
N SER A 121 21.85 -1.90 52.30
CA SER A 121 23.03 -2.58 52.85
C SER A 121 23.55 -1.86 54.08
N ALA A 122 23.67 -0.53 54.05
CA ALA A 122 24.12 0.29 55.16
C ALA A 122 23.14 0.29 56.36
N ALA A 123 21.86 0.02 56.14
CA ALA A 123 20.90 -0.12 57.25
C ALA A 123 21.12 -1.40 58.11
N PHE A 124 21.81 -2.39 57.57
CA PHE A 124 22.09 -3.65 58.27
C PHE A 124 23.56 -3.84 58.64
N GLY A 125 24.50 -3.62 57.72
CA GLY A 125 25.93 -3.92 57.93
C GLY A 125 26.56 -3.15 59.08
N PRO A 126 26.63 -1.82 59.02
CA PRO A 126 27.23 -1.00 60.10
C PRO A 126 26.54 -1.17 61.47
N PRO A 127 25.16 -1.24 61.57
CA PRO A 127 24.52 -1.57 62.83
C PRO A 127 24.90 -2.95 63.38
N ALA A 128 25.04 -3.97 62.51
CA ALA A 128 25.49 -5.30 62.93
C ALA A 128 26.92 -5.29 63.50
N LEU A 129 27.83 -4.52 62.89
CA LEU A 129 29.19 -4.28 63.42
C LEU A 129 29.14 -3.60 64.78
N ARG A 130 28.24 -2.65 64.97
CA ARG A 130 28.07 -1.94 66.26
C ARG A 130 27.48 -2.85 67.33
N LEU A 131 26.49 -3.67 67.02
CA LEU A 131 25.87 -4.62 67.94
C LEU A 131 26.83 -5.75 68.34
N GLY A 132 27.79 -6.10 67.49
CA GLY A 132 28.83 -7.07 67.76
C GLY A 132 30.07 -6.47 68.43
N ASP A 133 30.03 -5.20 68.86
CA ASP A 133 31.12 -4.47 69.46
C ASP A 133 32.42 -4.44 68.64
N VAL A 134 32.31 -4.57 67.30
CA VAL A 134 33.42 -4.48 66.35
C VAL A 134 33.82 -3.03 66.11
N ILE A 135 32.87 -2.10 66.18
CA ILE A 135 33.07 -0.64 66.04
C ILE A 135 32.49 0.14 67.22
N GLY A 136 33.15 1.25 67.61
CA GLY A 136 32.65 2.14 68.61
C GLY A 136 31.46 3.02 68.14
N PRO A 137 30.70 3.60 69.11
CA PRO A 137 29.56 4.48 68.78
C PRO A 137 30.00 5.72 67.98
N ASP A 138 31.17 6.26 68.22
CA ASP A 138 31.75 7.41 67.52
C ASP A 138 32.16 7.11 66.10
N GLN A 139 32.38 5.85 65.77
CA GLN A 139 32.73 5.39 64.40
C GLN A 139 31.53 5.10 63.50
N LEU A 140 30.36 4.86 64.06
CA LEU A 140 29.17 4.41 63.33
C LEU A 140 28.83 5.33 62.16
N GLY A 141 28.81 6.65 62.36
CA GLY A 141 28.49 7.61 61.29
C GLY A 141 29.50 7.64 60.15
N ARG A 142 30.77 7.45 60.47
CA ARG A 142 31.85 7.34 59.46
C ARG A 142 31.72 6.06 58.64
N VAL A 143 31.50 4.95 59.34
CA VAL A 143 31.35 3.62 58.69
C VAL A 143 30.08 3.59 57.82
N LEU A 144 28.95 4.11 58.29
CA LEU A 144 27.72 4.25 57.49
C LEU A 144 27.97 4.99 56.19
N ARG A 145 28.63 6.15 56.24
CA ARG A 145 28.92 6.95 55.03
C ARG A 145 29.84 6.22 54.07
N THR A 146 30.97 5.69 54.55
CA THR A 146 31.95 5.02 53.70
C THR A 146 31.40 3.71 53.12
N TRP A 147 30.60 2.96 53.91
CA TRP A 147 29.90 1.73 53.43
C TRP A 147 28.94 2.04 52.32
N SER A 148 28.04 3.03 52.51
CA SER A 148 27.06 3.41 51.47
C SER A 148 27.72 3.84 50.19
N LEU A 149 28.81 4.65 50.27
CA LEU A 149 29.51 5.09 49.08
C LEU A 149 30.28 3.95 48.40
N SER A 150 30.83 3.01 49.17
CA SER A 150 31.51 1.82 48.65
C SER A 150 30.58 0.93 47.83
N ASP A 151 29.39 0.66 48.33
CA ASP A 151 28.38 -0.11 47.64
C ASP A 151 27.86 0.61 46.38
N ALA A 152 27.55 1.90 46.50
CA ALA A 152 27.08 2.70 45.39
C ALA A 152 28.10 2.75 44.23
N THR A 153 29.36 3.00 44.55
CA THR A 153 30.47 3.03 43.56
C THR A 153 30.70 1.63 42.98
N GLY A 154 30.59 0.56 43.77
CA GLY A 154 30.65 -0.82 43.33
C GLY A 154 29.61 -1.13 42.27
N VAL A 155 28.37 -0.70 42.47
CA VAL A 155 27.31 -0.81 41.48
C VAL A 155 27.60 0.01 40.24
N LEU A 156 28.01 1.29 40.39
CA LEU A 156 28.23 2.19 39.24
C LEU A 156 29.44 1.83 38.38
N VAL A 157 30.40 1.09 38.91
CA VAL A 157 31.61 0.66 38.17
C VAL A 157 31.44 -0.73 37.58
N VAL A 158 31.01 -1.72 38.39
CA VAL A 158 31.05 -3.12 38.01
C VAL A 158 29.77 -3.55 37.22
N ALA A 159 28.60 -3.09 37.66
CA ALA A 159 27.37 -3.49 36.98
C ALA A 159 27.31 -3.04 35.50
N PRO A 160 27.72 -1.82 35.10
CA PRO A 160 27.70 -1.42 33.69
C PRO A 160 28.50 -2.34 32.78
N VAL A 161 29.67 -2.82 33.19
CA VAL A 161 30.47 -3.73 32.36
C VAL A 161 29.68 -5.01 32.08
N ILE A 162 29.16 -5.62 33.14
CA ILE A 162 28.42 -6.88 32.98
C ILE A 162 27.14 -6.67 32.15
N LEU A 163 26.38 -5.62 32.44
CA LEU A 163 25.13 -5.30 31.70
C LEU A 163 25.38 -5.04 30.22
N THR A 164 26.39 -4.26 29.88
CA THR A 164 26.68 -3.88 28.50
C THR A 164 27.29 -5.02 27.69
N TRP A 165 28.10 -5.89 28.29
CA TRP A 165 28.71 -7.02 27.62
C TRP A 165 27.80 -8.25 27.57
N ALA A 166 26.94 -8.48 28.56
CA ALA A 166 26.03 -9.64 28.57
C ALA A 166 24.82 -9.48 27.64
N THR A 167 24.41 -8.25 27.29
CA THR A 167 23.19 -8.00 26.51
C THR A 167 23.41 -7.90 25.00
N ARG A 168 24.62 -7.65 24.54
CA ARG A 168 24.99 -7.58 23.12
C ARG A 168 25.92 -8.74 22.74
N GLY A 169 25.65 -9.39 21.60
CA GLY A 169 26.52 -10.43 21.07
C GLY A 169 27.93 -9.94 20.73
N LEU A 170 28.93 -10.84 20.75
CA LEU A 170 30.31 -10.54 20.33
C LEU A 170 30.41 -10.33 18.80
N LYS A 171 29.40 -10.78 18.05
CA LYS A 171 29.36 -10.69 16.57
C LYS A 171 29.30 -9.25 16.02
N ASP A 172 28.84 -8.33 16.82
CA ASP A 172 28.69 -6.91 16.41
C ASP A 172 29.96 -6.07 16.55
N ILE A 173 31.07 -6.68 16.95
CA ILE A 173 32.33 -5.98 17.20
C ILE A 173 33.21 -6.06 15.96
N GLN A 174 33.49 -4.92 15.35
CA GLN A 174 34.44 -4.84 14.23
C GLN A 174 35.89 -4.92 14.73
N ARG A 175 36.77 -5.49 13.92
CA ARG A 175 38.21 -5.55 14.25
C ARG A 175 38.80 -4.16 14.54
N ARG A 176 38.31 -3.13 13.88
CA ARG A 176 38.72 -1.75 14.10
C ARG A 176 38.37 -1.27 15.49
N ASP A 177 37.16 -1.57 15.99
CA ASP A 177 36.72 -1.16 17.33
C ASP A 177 37.58 -1.81 18.43
N VAL A 178 38.01 -3.07 18.21
CA VAL A 178 38.92 -3.77 19.11
C VAL A 178 40.29 -3.08 19.16
N LEU A 179 40.86 -2.78 18.00
CA LEU A 179 42.19 -2.09 17.93
C LEU A 179 42.13 -0.68 18.52
N GLU A 180 41.11 0.09 18.22
CA GLU A 180 40.87 1.41 18.79
C GLU A 180 40.68 1.31 20.32
N GLY A 181 39.92 0.33 20.80
CA GLY A 181 39.68 0.08 22.21
C GLY A 181 40.97 -0.29 22.97
N LEU A 182 41.79 -1.17 22.39
CA LEU A 182 43.10 -1.54 22.95
C LEU A 182 44.07 -0.34 23.01
N ALA A 183 44.13 0.45 21.93
CA ALA A 183 44.96 1.66 21.93
C ALA A 183 44.50 2.66 22.98
N GLY A 184 43.18 2.91 23.07
CA GLY A 184 42.61 3.76 24.12
C GLY A 184 42.87 3.25 25.54
N LEU A 185 42.82 1.94 25.74
CA LEU A 185 43.12 1.30 27.00
C LEU A 185 44.60 1.49 27.42
N VAL A 186 45.52 1.32 26.47
CA VAL A 186 46.94 1.59 26.73
C VAL A 186 47.18 3.05 27.11
N VAL A 187 46.59 3.98 26.38
CA VAL A 187 46.68 5.42 26.71
C VAL A 187 46.11 5.70 28.10
N LEU A 188 44.96 5.08 28.41
CA LEU A 188 44.29 5.24 29.71
C LEU A 188 45.14 4.74 30.86
N VAL A 189 45.75 3.56 30.75
CA VAL A 189 46.65 2.97 31.73
C VAL A 189 47.86 3.89 31.92
N VAL A 190 48.53 4.31 30.85
CA VAL A 190 49.68 5.20 30.91
C VAL A 190 49.34 6.54 31.58
N LEU A 191 48.21 7.15 31.24
CA LEU A 191 47.77 8.39 31.86
C LEU A 191 47.40 8.20 33.34
N SER A 192 46.76 7.09 33.70
CA SER A 192 46.38 6.76 35.07
C SER A 192 47.61 6.52 35.98
N GLU A 193 48.70 5.99 35.41
CA GLU A 193 49.98 5.83 36.13
C GLU A 193 50.83 7.13 36.21
N LEU A 194 50.72 7.99 35.21
CA LEU A 194 51.44 9.28 35.21
C LEU A 194 50.73 10.38 36.03
N ALA A 195 49.40 10.31 36.15
CA ALA A 195 48.60 11.30 36.89
C ALA A 195 48.99 11.45 38.36
N PRO A 196 49.26 10.37 39.13
CA PRO A 196 49.69 10.46 40.52
C PRO A 196 51.01 11.26 40.72
N GLN A 197 51.90 11.16 39.75
CA GLN A 197 53.22 11.81 39.83
C GLN A 197 53.18 13.35 39.66
N ARG A 198 52.03 13.88 39.15
CA ARG A 198 51.85 15.30 38.79
C ARG A 198 50.68 15.98 39.50
N ASP A 199 50.00 15.31 40.45
CA ASP A 199 48.78 15.78 41.13
C ASP A 199 47.65 16.24 40.20
N VAL A 200 47.52 15.59 39.01
CA VAL A 200 46.53 15.95 37.98
C VAL A 200 45.55 14.80 37.72
N PRO A 201 44.61 14.51 38.63
CA PRO A 201 43.70 13.34 38.50
C PRO A 201 42.78 13.42 37.31
N TYR A 202 42.52 14.61 36.79
CA TYR A 202 41.53 14.83 35.74
C TYR A 202 42.04 14.53 34.32
N VAL A 203 43.33 14.21 34.16
CA VAL A 203 43.96 13.93 32.86
C VAL A 203 43.35 12.68 32.16
N VAL A 204 42.67 11.82 32.92
CA VAL A 204 41.98 10.61 32.38
C VAL A 204 40.63 10.92 31.72
N PHE A 205 40.01 12.07 32.05
CA PHE A 205 38.69 12.41 31.52
C PHE A 205 38.62 12.50 29.99
N PRO A 206 39.58 13.09 29.27
CA PRO A 206 39.54 13.09 27.79
C PRO A 206 39.43 11.69 27.18
N VAL A 207 40.12 10.69 27.75
CA VAL A 207 40.07 9.31 27.26
C VAL A 207 38.78 8.64 27.66
N LEU A 208 38.24 8.89 28.84
CA LEU A 208 36.91 8.42 29.26
C LEU A 208 35.82 8.99 28.37
N LEU A 209 35.89 10.29 28.07
CA LEU A 209 34.93 10.93 27.15
C LEU A 209 35.07 10.39 25.72
N TRP A 210 36.32 10.20 25.24
CA TRP A 210 36.55 9.57 23.94
C TRP A 210 35.98 8.16 23.88
N ALA A 211 36.19 7.32 24.90
CA ALA A 211 35.63 5.98 24.97
C ALA A 211 34.09 6.00 24.98
N ALA A 212 33.47 6.94 25.69
CA ALA A 212 32.02 7.11 25.71
C ALA A 212 31.46 7.54 24.37
N LEU A 213 32.12 8.50 23.68
CA LEU A 213 31.66 9.00 22.37
C LEU A 213 31.91 8.03 21.22
N ARG A 214 33.08 7.34 21.24
CA ARG A 214 33.52 6.52 20.11
C ARG A 214 33.11 5.06 20.23
N LEU A 215 33.27 4.46 21.42
CA LEU A 215 33.03 3.04 21.68
C LEU A 215 31.68 2.79 22.39
N GLY A 216 30.97 3.89 22.73
CA GLY A 216 29.66 3.82 23.36
C GLY A 216 29.65 3.21 24.77
N PRO A 217 28.51 2.68 25.26
CA PRO A 217 28.36 2.21 26.64
C PRO A 217 29.35 1.10 27.06
N ARG A 218 29.69 0.17 26.14
CA ARG A 218 30.70 -0.87 26.40
C ARG A 218 32.09 -0.29 26.66
N GLY A 219 32.52 0.60 25.77
CA GLY A 219 33.82 1.24 25.88
C GLY A 219 33.92 2.11 27.14
N ALA A 220 32.88 2.91 27.40
CA ALA A 220 32.79 3.71 28.61
C ALA A 220 32.86 2.85 29.88
N ALA A 221 32.06 1.81 30.00
CA ALA A 221 32.03 0.91 31.15
C ALA A 221 33.38 0.22 31.36
N THR A 222 34.04 -0.26 30.31
CA THR A 222 35.35 -0.91 30.39
C THR A 222 36.44 0.11 30.84
N ALA A 223 36.42 1.31 30.24
CA ALA A 223 37.38 2.36 30.63
C ALA A 223 37.21 2.81 32.09
N ILE A 224 35.98 2.92 32.58
CA ILE A 224 35.64 3.23 33.97
C ILE A 224 36.25 2.19 34.90
N VAL A 225 36.09 0.89 34.66
CA VAL A 225 36.67 -0.16 35.54
C VAL A 225 38.16 -0.06 35.62
N VAL A 226 38.84 0.22 34.50
CA VAL A 226 40.29 0.34 34.47
C VAL A 226 40.77 1.57 35.26
N VAL A 227 40.19 2.75 35.01
CA VAL A 227 40.51 3.97 35.71
C VAL A 227 40.28 3.83 37.23
N CYS A 228 39.11 3.31 37.59
CA CYS A 228 38.73 3.12 38.98
C CYS A 228 39.63 2.09 39.67
N GLY A 229 39.96 0.97 39.01
CA GLY A 229 40.87 -0.03 39.53
C GLY A 229 42.28 0.53 39.84
N ILE A 230 42.86 1.26 38.87
CA ILE A 230 44.17 1.90 39.05
C ILE A 230 44.13 2.99 40.15
N THR A 231 43.07 3.80 40.17
CA THR A 231 42.90 4.87 41.16
C THR A 231 42.79 4.29 42.57
N VAL A 232 42.01 3.22 42.78
CA VAL A 232 41.87 2.56 44.07
C VAL A 232 43.18 1.91 44.48
N TRP A 233 43.87 1.22 43.55
CA TRP A 233 45.16 0.60 43.79
C TRP A 233 46.23 1.64 44.25
N ASN A 234 46.39 2.72 43.48
CA ASN A 234 47.37 3.75 43.82
C ASN A 234 47.07 4.41 45.16
N THR A 235 45.80 4.69 45.46
CA THR A 235 45.45 5.25 46.77
C THR A 235 45.70 4.22 47.90
N ALA A 236 45.50 2.89 47.65
CA ALA A 236 45.83 1.84 48.60
C ALA A 236 47.30 1.77 48.92
N GLU A 237 48.18 1.95 47.93
CA GLU A 237 49.63 2.01 48.08
C GLU A 237 50.12 3.38 48.64
N GLN A 238 49.19 4.17 49.20
CA GLN A 238 49.50 5.50 49.72
C GLN A 238 50.16 6.41 48.67
N SER A 239 49.86 6.25 47.45
CA SER A 239 50.32 7.03 46.29
C SER A 239 49.18 7.69 45.56
N GLY A 240 49.45 8.83 44.93
CA GLY A 240 48.52 9.47 44.03
C GLY A 240 47.75 10.66 44.59
N PRO A 241 46.93 11.29 43.75
CA PRO A 241 46.35 12.62 44.00
C PRO A 241 45.21 12.60 45.03
N PHE A 242 44.72 11.42 45.42
CA PHE A 242 43.63 11.27 46.38
C PHE A 242 44.12 10.94 47.80
N VAL A 243 45.41 10.76 47.99
CA VAL A 243 45.98 10.56 49.32
C VAL A 243 45.85 11.86 50.11
N ARG A 244 45.27 11.79 51.33
CA ARG A 244 45.08 12.90 52.28
C ARG A 244 45.68 12.54 53.66
N ASP A 245 45.68 13.48 54.49
CA ASP A 245 46.19 13.30 55.87
C ASP A 245 45.40 12.25 56.66
N SER A 246 44.12 12.04 56.26
CA SER A 246 43.27 11.05 56.88
C SER A 246 42.88 9.97 55.84
N ILE A 247 42.93 8.70 56.24
CA ILE A 247 42.48 7.57 55.47
C ILE A 247 40.99 7.78 55.01
N THR A 248 40.18 8.31 55.93
CA THR A 248 38.74 8.55 55.63
C THR A 248 38.57 9.62 54.54
N ASP A 249 39.40 10.66 54.54
CA ASP A 249 39.33 11.74 53.53
C ASP A 249 39.90 11.28 52.20
N SER A 250 40.93 10.43 52.19
CA SER A 250 41.45 9.75 51.01
C SER A 250 40.39 8.87 50.35
N LEU A 251 39.68 8.05 51.16
CA LEU A 251 38.56 7.22 50.70
C LEU A 251 37.44 8.06 50.08
N LEU A 252 37.02 9.12 50.79
CA LEU A 252 35.95 9.98 50.30
C LEU A 252 36.31 10.65 48.97
N ALA A 253 37.54 11.20 48.86
CA ALA A 253 38.04 11.82 47.65
C ALA A 253 38.04 10.82 46.45
N THR A 254 38.51 9.59 46.69
CA THR A 254 38.52 8.51 45.70
C THR A 254 37.11 8.14 45.30
N GLN A 255 36.18 7.93 46.22
CA GLN A 255 34.77 7.55 45.96
C GLN A 255 34.02 8.63 45.17
N VAL A 256 34.22 9.93 45.50
CA VAL A 256 33.62 11.04 44.78
C VAL A 256 34.15 11.12 43.35
N PHE A 257 35.45 10.92 43.16
CA PHE A 257 36.07 10.89 41.83
C PHE A 257 35.47 9.72 40.99
N ILE A 258 35.41 8.50 41.54
CA ILE A 258 34.87 7.31 40.89
C ILE A 258 33.39 7.54 40.48
N ALA A 259 32.56 8.03 41.41
CA ALA A 259 31.16 8.30 41.15
C ALA A 259 30.99 9.33 40.03
N THR A 260 31.76 10.43 40.06
CA THR A 260 31.71 11.50 39.06
C THR A 260 32.17 11.00 37.69
N ALA A 261 33.28 10.30 37.62
CA ALA A 261 33.83 9.75 36.39
C ALA A 261 32.87 8.72 35.76
N SER A 262 32.31 7.81 36.57
CA SER A 262 31.37 6.80 36.14
C SER A 262 30.07 7.41 35.59
N LEU A 263 29.46 8.31 36.37
CA LEU A 263 28.22 8.96 36.00
C LEU A 263 28.38 9.77 34.71
N THR A 264 29.41 10.61 34.63
CA THR A 264 29.65 11.45 33.44
C THR A 264 29.86 10.61 32.18
N SER A 265 30.69 9.57 32.29
CA SER A 265 31.02 8.72 31.15
C SER A 265 29.83 7.89 30.71
N LEU A 266 29.06 7.31 31.65
CA LEU A 266 27.85 6.49 31.31
C LEU A 266 26.75 7.35 30.72
N VAL A 267 26.48 8.54 31.29
CA VAL A 267 25.46 9.44 30.74
C VAL A 267 25.84 9.90 29.35
N LEU A 268 27.10 10.29 29.13
CA LEU A 268 27.56 10.71 27.80
C LEU A 268 27.45 9.56 26.78
N ALA A 269 27.86 8.36 27.17
CA ALA A 269 27.76 7.18 26.31
C ALA A 269 26.27 6.85 25.95
N ALA A 270 25.36 6.96 26.92
CA ALA A 270 23.95 6.76 26.72
C ALA A 270 23.32 7.82 25.77
N VAL A 271 23.62 9.10 26.00
CA VAL A 271 23.17 10.21 25.13
C VAL A 271 23.65 10.01 23.70
N THR A 272 24.91 9.63 23.51
CA THR A 272 25.48 9.40 22.19
C THR A 272 24.83 8.20 21.51
N ALA A 273 24.63 7.09 22.23
CA ALA A 273 23.97 5.91 21.72
C ALA A 273 22.50 6.20 21.33
N GLU A 274 21.79 6.96 22.15
CA GLU A 274 20.40 7.36 21.90
C GLU A 274 20.29 8.25 20.65
N ARG A 275 21.16 9.25 20.51
CA ARG A 275 21.23 10.10 19.32
C ARG A 275 21.55 9.32 18.04
N THR A 276 22.51 8.41 18.11
CA THR A 276 22.91 7.58 16.95
C THR A 276 21.77 6.68 16.50
N ARG A 277 20.99 6.12 17.43
CA ARG A 277 19.79 5.35 17.09
C ARG A 277 18.72 6.20 16.45
N ALA A 278 18.43 7.37 17.03
CA ALA A 278 17.44 8.28 16.49
C ALA A 278 17.80 8.72 15.06
N ALA A 279 19.07 9.05 14.82
CA ALA A 279 19.55 9.40 13.49
C ALA A 279 19.37 8.25 12.47
N ARG A 280 19.75 7.03 12.82
CA ARG A 280 19.57 5.85 11.95
C ARG A 280 18.09 5.55 11.68
N ALA A 281 17.22 5.69 12.68
CA ALA A 281 15.79 5.50 12.52
C ALA A 281 15.17 6.54 11.56
N LEU A 282 15.65 7.80 11.68
CA LEU A 282 15.23 8.88 10.77
C LEU A 282 15.68 8.62 9.33
N GLU A 283 16.96 8.26 9.13
CA GLU A 283 17.51 7.92 7.81
C GLU A 283 16.73 6.76 7.15
N ALA A 284 16.41 5.71 7.92
CA ALA A 284 15.60 4.59 7.43
C ALA A 284 14.18 5.03 7.06
N SER A 285 13.56 5.88 7.87
CA SER A 285 12.23 6.43 7.59
C SER A 285 12.21 7.31 6.33
N GLU A 286 13.21 8.18 6.18
CA GLU A 286 13.34 9.03 4.99
C GLU A 286 13.58 8.19 3.71
N ALA A 287 14.40 7.14 3.81
CA ALA A 287 14.64 6.24 2.69
C ALA A 287 13.35 5.52 2.26
N ALA A 288 12.56 5.03 3.23
CA ALA A 288 11.26 4.40 2.97
C ALA A 288 10.26 5.39 2.34
N GLN A 289 10.22 6.63 2.85
CA GLN A 289 9.34 7.66 2.27
C GLN A 289 9.73 8.04 0.84
N ARG A 290 11.04 8.13 0.54
CA ARG A 290 11.51 8.40 -0.82
C ARG A 290 11.14 7.27 -1.78
N ALA A 291 11.35 6.00 -1.37
CA ALA A 291 10.96 4.85 -2.17
C ALA A 291 9.46 4.85 -2.51
N LEU A 292 8.59 5.12 -1.52
CA LEU A 292 7.14 5.22 -1.74
C LEU A 292 6.77 6.40 -2.66
N ALA A 293 7.45 7.55 -2.51
CA ALA A 293 7.21 8.71 -3.37
C ALA A 293 7.61 8.44 -4.84
N ASP A 294 8.72 7.75 -5.06
CA ASP A 294 9.20 7.37 -6.39
C ASP A 294 8.22 6.38 -7.06
N GLU A 295 7.71 5.41 -6.33
CA GLU A 295 6.69 4.46 -6.79
C GLU A 295 5.39 5.18 -7.19
N GLN A 296 4.86 6.04 -6.31
CA GLN A 296 3.66 6.83 -6.63
C GLN A 296 3.85 7.76 -7.82
N ALA A 297 5.05 8.33 -7.98
CA ALA A 297 5.37 9.16 -9.14
C ALA A 297 5.40 8.34 -10.44
N ALA A 298 5.94 7.13 -10.42
CA ALA A 298 5.95 6.21 -11.56
C ALA A 298 4.52 5.82 -11.97
N LEU A 299 3.70 5.39 -11.02
CA LEU A 299 2.29 5.06 -11.27
C LEU A 299 1.50 6.25 -11.83
N ARG A 300 1.71 7.47 -11.31
CA ARG A 300 1.07 8.68 -11.85
C ARG A 300 1.49 8.99 -13.28
N ARG A 301 2.78 8.81 -13.63
CA ARG A 301 3.24 9.00 -15.02
C ARG A 301 2.55 8.03 -15.96
N VAL A 302 2.49 6.75 -15.61
CA VAL A 302 1.77 5.72 -16.40
C VAL A 302 0.28 6.04 -16.51
N ALA A 303 -0.38 6.39 -15.40
CA ALA A 303 -1.80 6.77 -15.42
C ALA A 303 -2.09 7.99 -16.31
N THR A 304 -1.18 8.99 -16.32
CA THR A 304 -1.29 10.15 -17.22
C THR A 304 -1.19 9.75 -18.69
N LEU A 305 -0.29 8.81 -19.02
CA LEU A 305 -0.15 8.29 -20.37
C LEU A 305 -1.39 7.54 -20.84
N VAL A 306 -1.99 6.74 -19.96
CA VAL A 306 -3.27 6.07 -20.21
C VAL A 306 -4.39 7.08 -20.53
N ALA A 307 -4.40 8.23 -19.83
CA ALA A 307 -5.42 9.26 -20.01
C ALA A 307 -5.21 10.13 -21.28
N THR A 308 -3.96 10.30 -21.77
CA THR A 308 -3.61 11.21 -22.87
C THR A 308 -3.65 10.60 -24.27
N GLU A 309 -4.36 9.49 -24.48
CA GLU A 309 -4.56 8.88 -25.80
C GLU A 309 -3.27 8.36 -26.49
N ALA A 310 -2.24 7.99 -25.74
CA ALA A 310 -1.03 7.38 -26.28
C ALA A 310 -1.37 6.11 -27.09
N SER A 311 -0.73 5.93 -28.23
CA SER A 311 -0.87 4.66 -28.98
C SER A 311 -0.46 3.48 -28.09
N PRO A 312 -1.07 2.30 -28.21
CA PRO A 312 -0.74 1.12 -27.39
C PRO A 312 0.77 0.82 -27.39
N SER A 313 1.46 0.97 -28.52
CA SER A 313 2.89 0.72 -28.64
C SER A 313 3.74 1.67 -27.79
N ASN A 314 3.40 2.96 -27.76
CA ASN A 314 4.08 3.94 -26.92
C ASN A 314 3.82 3.69 -25.45
N LEU A 315 2.59 3.32 -25.10
CA LEU A 315 2.23 2.97 -23.73
C LEU A 315 3.04 1.77 -23.22
N PHE A 316 3.13 0.70 -24.01
CA PHE A 316 3.87 -0.51 -23.62
C PHE A 316 5.37 -0.23 -23.41
N HIS A 317 5.97 0.59 -24.28
CA HIS A 317 7.38 0.96 -24.10
C HIS A 317 7.59 1.78 -22.83
N GLN A 318 6.78 2.78 -22.58
CA GLN A 318 6.94 3.65 -21.41
C GLN A 318 6.63 2.92 -20.10
N VAL A 319 5.63 2.03 -20.08
CA VAL A 319 5.37 1.21 -18.89
C VAL A 319 6.53 0.27 -18.60
N THR A 320 7.08 -0.40 -19.61
CA THR A 320 8.23 -1.29 -19.41
C THR A 320 9.48 -0.53 -18.95
N GLU A 321 9.67 0.72 -19.41
CA GLU A 321 10.74 1.60 -18.97
C GLU A 321 10.57 2.01 -17.50
N GLU A 322 9.36 2.46 -17.10
CA GLU A 322 9.08 2.84 -15.71
C GLU A 322 9.22 1.66 -14.74
N VAL A 323 8.70 0.50 -15.11
CA VAL A 323 8.82 -0.74 -14.33
C VAL A 323 10.28 -1.15 -14.17
N GLY A 324 11.05 -1.19 -15.26
CA GLY A 324 12.46 -1.55 -15.22
C GLY A 324 13.30 -0.60 -14.36
N ARG A 325 13.01 0.71 -14.41
CA ARG A 325 13.69 1.72 -13.60
C ARG A 325 13.30 1.64 -12.13
N LEU A 326 12.00 1.57 -11.83
CA LEU A 326 11.49 1.54 -10.46
C LEU A 326 11.98 0.29 -9.72
N LEU A 327 11.84 -0.87 -10.34
CA LEU A 327 12.25 -2.15 -9.74
C LEU A 327 13.78 -2.36 -9.77
N GLY A 328 14.53 -1.46 -10.41
CA GLY A 328 15.97 -1.59 -10.53
C GLY A 328 16.45 -2.79 -11.35
N LEU A 329 15.56 -3.44 -12.10
CA LEU A 329 15.86 -4.62 -12.90
C LEU A 329 16.44 -4.25 -14.26
N PRO A 330 17.27 -5.13 -14.89
CA PRO A 330 17.93 -4.84 -16.16
C PRO A 330 17.00 -4.85 -17.36
N ALA A 331 15.83 -5.52 -17.28
CA ALA A 331 14.89 -5.62 -18.38
C ALA A 331 13.45 -5.79 -17.90
N ALA A 332 12.53 -5.21 -18.68
CA ALA A 332 11.09 -5.44 -18.57
C ALA A 332 10.46 -5.60 -19.95
N SER A 333 9.42 -6.40 -20.08
CA SER A 333 8.70 -6.65 -21.34
C SER A 333 7.22 -6.90 -21.11
N ILE A 334 6.40 -6.59 -22.11
CA ILE A 334 4.99 -6.96 -22.16
C ILE A 334 4.82 -7.97 -23.30
N VAL A 335 4.17 -9.09 -22.99
CA VAL A 335 3.83 -10.10 -23.96
C VAL A 335 2.31 -10.20 -24.10
N GLN A 336 1.83 -10.36 -25.32
CA GLN A 336 0.42 -10.61 -25.63
C GLN A 336 0.24 -12.10 -26.00
N TYR A 337 -0.76 -12.75 -25.42
CA TYR A 337 -1.06 -14.15 -25.71
C TYR A 337 -1.89 -14.33 -26.98
N HIS A 338 -1.54 -15.35 -27.76
CA HIS A 338 -2.28 -15.81 -28.93
C HIS A 338 -2.72 -17.26 -28.71
N GLY A 339 -3.86 -17.43 -28.03
CA GLY A 339 -4.32 -18.74 -27.57
C GLY A 339 -3.49 -19.29 -26.42
N VAL A 340 -3.33 -20.61 -26.36
CA VAL A 340 -2.66 -21.30 -25.24
C VAL A 340 -1.21 -21.69 -25.50
N HIS A 341 -0.72 -21.52 -26.72
CA HIS A 341 0.58 -22.03 -27.15
C HIS A 341 1.59 -20.96 -27.54
N SER A 342 1.18 -19.73 -27.77
CA SER A 342 2.09 -18.68 -28.22
C SER A 342 1.80 -17.31 -27.61
N ALA A 343 2.84 -16.49 -27.56
CA ALA A 343 2.76 -15.09 -27.17
C ALA A 343 3.68 -14.25 -28.05
N THR A 344 3.37 -12.97 -28.19
CA THR A 344 4.24 -12.01 -28.91
C THR A 344 4.68 -10.90 -27.98
N ALA A 345 5.96 -10.56 -27.98
CA ALA A 345 6.46 -9.39 -27.27
C ALA A 345 5.95 -8.11 -27.94
N VAL A 346 5.10 -7.35 -27.25
CA VAL A 346 4.47 -6.11 -27.78
C VAL A 346 5.08 -4.85 -27.19
N GLY A 347 5.86 -4.95 -26.14
CA GLY A 347 6.61 -3.87 -25.51
C GLY A 347 7.86 -4.39 -24.82
N GLY A 348 8.87 -3.55 -24.66
CA GLY A 348 10.08 -3.94 -23.96
C GLY A 348 11.00 -2.75 -23.69
N TRP A 349 11.72 -2.86 -22.60
CA TRP A 349 12.78 -1.95 -22.19
C TRP A 349 13.97 -2.73 -21.62
N SER A 350 15.16 -2.21 -21.81
CA SER A 350 16.40 -2.75 -21.25
C SER A 350 17.30 -1.59 -20.84
N ARG A 351 17.98 -1.73 -19.70
CA ARG A 351 18.88 -0.72 -19.14
C ARG A 351 20.05 -0.37 -20.08
N ASP A 352 20.53 -1.33 -20.83
CA ASP A 352 21.62 -1.15 -21.80
C ASP A 352 21.15 -0.72 -23.20
N GLY A 353 19.81 -0.51 -23.37
CA GLY A 353 19.19 -0.17 -24.65
C GLY A 353 19.11 -1.34 -25.65
N ARG A 354 19.51 -2.54 -25.27
CA ARG A 354 19.51 -3.73 -26.14
C ARG A 354 18.45 -4.71 -25.70
N LEU A 355 17.30 -4.70 -26.36
CA LEU A 355 16.26 -5.71 -26.11
C LEU A 355 16.76 -7.10 -26.56
N ARG A 356 16.92 -8.00 -25.61
CA ARG A 356 17.31 -9.39 -25.88
C ARG A 356 16.17 -10.21 -26.51
N LEU A 357 14.93 -9.78 -26.28
CA LEU A 357 13.72 -10.22 -26.97
C LEU A 357 13.11 -8.98 -27.67
N PRO A 358 13.41 -8.76 -28.95
CA PRO A 358 12.86 -7.61 -29.69
C PRO A 358 11.34 -7.62 -29.75
N VAL A 359 10.75 -6.43 -29.78
CA VAL A 359 9.30 -6.27 -30.01
C VAL A 359 8.93 -6.92 -31.35
N GLY A 360 7.82 -7.65 -31.37
CA GLY A 360 7.39 -8.49 -32.51
C GLY A 360 7.89 -9.93 -32.45
N THR A 361 8.76 -10.29 -31.49
CA THR A 361 9.22 -11.68 -31.33
C THR A 361 8.09 -12.57 -30.86
N THR A 362 7.80 -13.65 -31.58
CA THR A 362 6.88 -14.69 -31.15
C THR A 362 7.60 -15.70 -30.25
N LEU A 363 6.96 -16.08 -29.18
CA LEU A 363 7.41 -17.01 -28.16
C LEU A 363 6.49 -18.22 -28.16
N ASP A 364 7.03 -19.40 -28.31
CA ASP A 364 6.30 -20.64 -28.09
C ASP A 364 6.27 -20.90 -26.57
N LEU A 365 5.08 -21.10 -26.04
CA LEU A 365 4.83 -21.23 -24.59
C LEU A 365 4.99 -22.68 -24.18
N ASP A 366 6.22 -23.15 -24.14
CA ASP A 366 6.60 -24.46 -23.62
C ASP A 366 7.21 -24.37 -22.22
N GLY A 367 7.17 -25.45 -21.49
CA GLY A 367 7.78 -25.56 -20.16
C GLY A 367 7.12 -24.65 -19.09
N ASP A 368 7.88 -24.43 -18.01
CA ASP A 368 7.42 -23.75 -16.79
C ASP A 368 8.01 -22.34 -16.65
N THR A 369 8.14 -21.61 -17.74
CA THR A 369 8.55 -20.19 -17.69
C THR A 369 7.48 -19.34 -17.01
N VAL A 370 7.85 -18.14 -16.53
CA VAL A 370 6.86 -17.23 -15.89
C VAL A 370 5.68 -16.90 -16.82
N VAL A 371 5.95 -16.71 -18.12
CA VAL A 371 4.91 -16.41 -19.10
C VAL A 371 3.94 -17.57 -19.27
N SER A 372 4.46 -18.81 -19.36
CA SER A 372 3.63 -20.03 -19.46
C SER A 372 2.82 -20.28 -18.18
N LYS A 373 3.42 -20.02 -17.00
CA LYS A 373 2.76 -20.15 -15.70
C LYS A 373 1.63 -19.14 -15.54
N VAL A 374 1.86 -17.85 -15.84
CA VAL A 374 0.86 -16.78 -15.78
C VAL A 374 -0.36 -17.13 -16.66
N LEU A 375 -0.12 -17.63 -17.88
CA LEU A 375 -1.22 -18.02 -18.77
C LEU A 375 -2.09 -19.14 -18.18
N ARG A 376 -1.46 -20.14 -17.54
CA ARG A 376 -2.18 -21.28 -16.95
C ARG A 376 -2.92 -20.95 -15.67
N THR A 377 -2.31 -20.15 -14.81
CA THR A 377 -2.83 -19.85 -13.47
C THR A 377 -3.71 -18.60 -13.45
N GLY A 378 -3.41 -17.65 -14.33
CA GLY A 378 -3.98 -16.31 -14.29
C GLY A 378 -3.49 -15.47 -13.11
N GLU A 379 -2.48 -15.90 -12.36
CA GLU A 379 -1.94 -15.25 -11.18
C GLU A 379 -0.48 -14.84 -11.41
N PRO A 380 0.06 -13.86 -10.64
CA PRO A 380 1.47 -13.51 -10.70
C PRO A 380 2.35 -14.73 -10.47
N GLN A 381 3.47 -14.80 -11.16
CA GLN A 381 4.37 -15.95 -11.13
C GLN A 381 5.82 -15.53 -11.08
N ARG A 382 6.63 -16.37 -10.43
CA ARG A 382 8.07 -16.19 -10.25
C ARG A 382 8.86 -17.42 -10.74
N VAL A 383 10.02 -17.14 -11.30
CA VAL A 383 11.08 -18.12 -11.55
C VAL A 383 12.39 -17.52 -11.01
N ASP A 384 12.88 -18.05 -9.92
CA ASP A 384 14.11 -17.56 -9.27
C ASP A 384 15.38 -18.05 -9.98
N ARG A 385 15.29 -19.19 -10.69
CA ARG A 385 16.41 -19.78 -11.42
C ARG A 385 15.93 -20.44 -12.71
N TYR A 386 16.29 -19.87 -13.84
CA TYR A 386 15.98 -20.50 -15.13
C TYR A 386 16.79 -21.77 -15.40
N GLU A 387 17.87 -22.04 -14.66
CA GLU A 387 18.63 -23.27 -14.75
C GLU A 387 17.80 -24.50 -14.40
N ASP A 388 16.80 -24.32 -13.53
CA ASP A 388 15.92 -25.39 -13.07
C ASP A 388 14.67 -25.58 -13.95
N VAL A 389 14.51 -24.75 -15.01
CA VAL A 389 13.33 -24.75 -15.88
C VAL A 389 13.66 -25.40 -17.23
N ALA A 390 12.89 -26.43 -17.59
CA ALA A 390 13.00 -27.11 -18.89
C ALA A 390 12.15 -26.41 -19.96
N GLY A 391 12.51 -26.58 -21.23
CA GLY A 391 11.79 -26.07 -22.40
C GLY A 391 12.63 -25.14 -23.27
N ASP A 392 12.26 -25.00 -24.53
CA ASP A 392 12.99 -24.21 -25.53
C ASP A 392 12.98 -22.71 -25.18
N LEU A 393 11.86 -22.22 -24.66
CA LEU A 393 11.74 -20.83 -24.23
C LEU A 393 12.68 -20.54 -23.05
N ALA A 394 12.74 -21.45 -22.06
CA ALA A 394 13.64 -21.30 -20.93
C ALA A 394 15.12 -21.29 -21.38
N GLU A 395 15.48 -22.14 -22.35
CA GLU A 395 16.82 -22.17 -22.92
C GLU A 395 17.16 -20.87 -23.67
N ARG A 396 16.20 -20.33 -24.44
CA ARG A 396 16.36 -19.02 -25.10
C ARG A 396 16.59 -17.88 -24.11
N LEU A 397 15.84 -17.87 -22.98
CA LEU A 397 15.98 -16.87 -21.93
C LEU A 397 17.36 -16.99 -21.25
N ARG A 398 17.84 -18.20 -20.96
CA ARG A 398 19.18 -18.45 -20.41
C ARG A 398 20.29 -17.97 -21.37
N ARG A 399 20.18 -18.27 -22.67
CA ARG A 399 21.14 -17.79 -23.70
C ARG A 399 21.11 -16.27 -23.83
N ALA A 400 19.95 -15.66 -23.61
CA ALA A 400 19.79 -14.21 -23.55
C ALA A 400 20.39 -13.57 -22.29
N GLY A 401 20.86 -14.37 -21.32
CA GLY A 401 21.50 -13.91 -20.09
C GLY A 401 20.56 -13.75 -18.91
N TYR A 402 19.28 -14.06 -19.04
CA TYR A 402 18.34 -13.97 -17.91
C TYR A 402 18.51 -15.15 -16.96
N ARG A 403 18.55 -14.87 -15.66
CA ARG A 403 18.67 -15.84 -14.58
C ARG A 403 17.37 -16.06 -13.83
N ALA A 404 16.65 -14.98 -13.58
CA ALA A 404 15.39 -14.99 -12.86
C ALA A 404 14.39 -14.05 -13.53
N SER A 405 13.11 -14.26 -13.31
CA SER A 405 12.06 -13.32 -13.72
C SER A 405 10.79 -13.46 -12.89
N VAL A 406 10.02 -12.36 -12.89
CA VAL A 406 8.69 -12.25 -12.30
C VAL A 406 7.74 -11.79 -13.38
N ALA A 407 6.51 -12.25 -13.39
CA ALA A 407 5.48 -11.79 -14.31
C ALA A 407 4.13 -11.68 -13.62
N ALA A 408 3.37 -10.65 -14.03
CA ALA A 408 1.99 -10.43 -13.60
C ALA A 408 1.03 -10.40 -14.80
N PRO A 409 -0.21 -10.94 -14.66
CA PRO A 409 -1.18 -11.04 -15.75
C PRO A 409 -1.80 -9.69 -16.08
N VAL A 410 -1.75 -9.27 -17.35
CA VAL A 410 -2.53 -8.14 -17.88
C VAL A 410 -3.92 -8.64 -18.24
N ARG A 411 -4.97 -8.12 -17.59
CA ARG A 411 -6.36 -8.53 -17.80
C ARG A 411 -7.15 -7.46 -18.56
N VAL A 412 -7.89 -7.88 -19.58
CA VAL A 412 -8.80 -7.01 -20.34
C VAL A 412 -10.18 -7.66 -20.36
N GLY A 413 -11.18 -6.98 -19.83
CA GLY A 413 -12.53 -7.53 -19.75
C GLY A 413 -12.64 -8.85 -18.96
N GLY A 414 -11.80 -9.00 -17.91
CA GLY A 414 -11.76 -10.19 -17.05
C GLY A 414 -10.98 -11.39 -17.64
N ARG A 415 -10.47 -11.28 -18.86
CA ARG A 415 -9.63 -12.32 -19.49
C ARG A 415 -8.16 -11.94 -19.46
N VAL A 416 -7.28 -12.92 -19.28
CA VAL A 416 -5.84 -12.72 -19.40
C VAL A 416 -5.49 -12.42 -20.86
N TRP A 417 -5.13 -11.18 -21.13
CA TRP A 417 -4.74 -10.70 -22.46
C TRP A 417 -3.24 -10.91 -22.71
N GLY A 418 -2.43 -10.78 -21.67
CA GLY A 418 -1.00 -10.85 -21.78
C GLY A 418 -0.33 -10.91 -20.41
N ALA A 419 0.97 -10.66 -20.35
CA ALA A 419 1.72 -10.54 -19.11
C ALA A 419 2.76 -9.42 -19.18
N LEU A 420 2.95 -8.70 -18.07
CA LEU A 420 4.09 -7.83 -17.81
C LEU A 420 5.16 -8.65 -17.11
N VAL A 421 6.35 -8.67 -17.67
CA VAL A 421 7.50 -9.46 -17.22
C VAL A 421 8.63 -8.54 -16.82
N ALA A 422 9.23 -8.77 -15.66
CA ALA A 422 10.49 -8.15 -15.24
C ALA A 422 11.53 -9.25 -15.03
N ALA A 423 12.74 -9.06 -15.59
CA ALA A 423 13.77 -10.08 -15.63
C ALA A 423 15.09 -9.59 -15.04
N SER A 424 15.82 -10.51 -14.37
CA SER A 424 17.14 -10.30 -13.77
C SER A 424 18.20 -11.11 -14.51
N GLU A 425 19.41 -10.53 -14.60
CA GLU A 425 20.61 -11.17 -15.09
C GLU A 425 21.54 -11.62 -13.94
N SER A 426 21.15 -11.35 -12.68
CA SER A 426 21.88 -11.72 -11.47
C SER A 426 21.41 -13.08 -10.93
N ASP A 427 22.33 -13.80 -10.31
CA ASP A 427 22.03 -15.03 -9.55
C ASP A 427 21.50 -14.72 -8.13
N GLU A 428 21.41 -13.43 -7.74
CA GLU A 428 20.81 -13.02 -6.48
C GLU A 428 19.29 -13.24 -6.51
N PRO A 429 18.69 -13.68 -5.41
CA PRO A 429 17.24 -13.82 -5.31
C PRO A 429 16.51 -12.50 -5.59
N LEU A 430 15.41 -12.56 -6.34
CA LEU A 430 14.54 -11.41 -6.55
C LEU A 430 13.85 -11.01 -5.23
N PRO A 431 13.66 -9.70 -4.95
CA PRO A 431 12.88 -9.23 -3.80
C PRO A 431 11.49 -9.88 -3.70
N GLU A 432 10.99 -10.09 -2.47
CA GLU A 432 9.75 -10.84 -2.24
C GLU A 432 8.48 -10.07 -2.65
N ASP A 433 8.55 -8.75 -2.77
CA ASP A 433 7.44 -7.84 -3.05
C ASP A 433 7.26 -7.48 -4.54
N LEU A 434 8.10 -8.01 -5.43
CA LEU A 434 8.08 -7.68 -6.86
C LEU A 434 6.78 -8.05 -7.57
N GLU A 435 6.15 -9.16 -7.21
CA GLU A 435 4.87 -9.58 -7.76
C GLU A 435 3.77 -8.56 -7.49
N GLU A 436 3.71 -8.04 -6.26
CA GLU A 436 2.71 -7.06 -5.84
C GLU A 436 2.94 -5.73 -6.57
N GLN A 437 4.17 -5.27 -6.63
CA GLN A 437 4.54 -4.05 -7.36
C GLN A 437 4.21 -4.13 -8.87
N LEU A 438 4.39 -5.29 -9.51
CA LEU A 438 3.99 -5.48 -10.90
C LEU A 438 2.47 -5.43 -11.09
N CYS A 439 1.69 -5.90 -10.12
CA CYS A 439 0.23 -5.89 -10.19
C CYS A 439 -0.34 -4.48 -10.34
N ASP A 440 0.20 -3.48 -9.65
CA ASP A 440 -0.23 -2.10 -9.76
C ASP A 440 -0.09 -1.53 -11.18
N PHE A 441 0.95 -1.95 -11.90
CA PHE A 441 1.17 -1.54 -13.28
C PHE A 441 0.29 -2.30 -14.28
N VAL A 442 0.04 -3.58 -14.09
CA VAL A 442 -0.79 -4.37 -15.02
C VAL A 442 -2.24 -3.93 -15.01
N ASP A 443 -2.75 -3.46 -13.88
CA ASP A 443 -4.11 -2.91 -13.77
C ASP A 443 -4.27 -1.65 -14.63
N LEU A 444 -3.28 -0.75 -14.62
CA LEU A 444 -3.27 0.43 -15.48
C LEU A 444 -3.20 0.07 -16.98
N ILE A 445 -2.39 -0.93 -17.34
CA ILE A 445 -2.29 -1.43 -18.72
C ILE A 445 -3.63 -2.01 -19.16
N GLY A 446 -4.24 -2.86 -18.32
CA GLY A 446 -5.53 -3.48 -18.58
C GLY A 446 -6.64 -2.46 -18.81
N GLN A 447 -6.70 -1.41 -18.00
CA GLN A 447 -7.63 -0.31 -18.13
C GLN A 447 -7.41 0.50 -19.43
N ALA A 448 -6.14 0.77 -19.78
CA ALA A 448 -5.80 1.45 -21.03
C ALA A 448 -6.26 0.66 -22.27
N LEU A 449 -6.01 -0.65 -22.28
CA LEU A 449 -6.44 -1.53 -23.37
C LEU A 449 -7.96 -1.63 -23.48
N ALA A 450 -8.66 -1.74 -22.34
CA ALA A 450 -10.13 -1.76 -22.32
C ALA A 450 -10.72 -0.45 -22.86
N ASN A 451 -10.13 0.70 -22.50
CA ASN A 451 -10.54 2.01 -23.01
C ASN A 451 -10.30 2.14 -24.52
N ALA A 452 -9.16 1.64 -25.02
CA ALA A 452 -8.86 1.66 -26.46
C ALA A 452 -9.88 0.81 -27.27
N ASP A 453 -10.17 -0.40 -26.83
CA ASP A 453 -11.15 -1.30 -27.44
C ASP A 453 -12.58 -0.69 -27.43
N ALA A 454 -12.98 -0.09 -26.31
CA ALA A 454 -14.28 0.60 -26.21
C ALA A 454 -14.39 1.79 -27.20
N ARG A 455 -13.33 2.57 -27.38
CA ARG A 455 -13.27 3.68 -28.34
C ARG A 455 -13.36 3.19 -29.78
N GLU A 456 -12.66 2.12 -30.12
CA GLU A 456 -12.68 1.52 -31.45
C GLU A 456 -14.08 1.02 -31.79
N ARG A 457 -14.74 0.30 -30.86
CA ARG A 457 -16.14 -0.15 -31.05
C ARG A 457 -17.11 1.01 -31.21
N LEU A 458 -16.96 2.09 -30.44
CA LEU A 458 -17.78 3.29 -30.55
C LEU A 458 -17.58 3.98 -31.91
N ALA A 459 -16.33 4.07 -32.39
CA ALA A 459 -16.03 4.64 -33.70
C ALA A 459 -16.64 3.81 -34.83
N ALA A 460 -16.51 2.49 -34.77
CA ALA A 460 -17.14 1.58 -35.74
C ALA A 460 -18.66 1.72 -35.73
N SER A 461 -19.31 1.71 -34.59
CA SER A 461 -20.77 1.89 -34.46
C SER A 461 -21.25 3.25 -34.99
N ARG A 462 -20.46 4.32 -34.78
CA ARG A 462 -20.78 5.64 -35.37
C ARG A 462 -20.68 5.63 -36.90
N ALA A 463 -19.67 4.98 -37.44
CA ALA A 463 -19.50 4.84 -38.89
C ALA A 463 -20.68 4.09 -39.52
N ASP A 464 -21.12 2.97 -38.94
CA ASP A 464 -22.27 2.20 -39.35
C ASP A 464 -23.57 3.03 -39.34
N LEU A 465 -23.79 3.81 -38.28
CA LEU A 465 -24.95 4.70 -38.17
C LEU A 465 -24.99 5.76 -39.28
N VAL A 466 -23.83 6.34 -39.62
CA VAL A 466 -23.72 7.31 -40.71
C VAL A 466 -24.03 6.64 -42.05
N GLU A 467 -23.50 5.46 -42.33
CA GLU A 467 -23.69 4.75 -43.56
C GLU A 467 -25.17 4.36 -43.75
N VAL A 468 -25.82 3.84 -42.68
CA VAL A 468 -27.26 3.53 -42.70
C VAL A 468 -28.09 4.79 -42.92
N GLY A 469 -27.75 5.91 -42.27
CA GLY A 469 -28.43 7.20 -42.47
C GLY A 469 -28.33 7.73 -43.90
N ASP A 470 -27.14 7.65 -44.50
CA ASP A 470 -26.92 8.07 -45.90
C ASP A 470 -27.60 7.14 -46.90
N ALA A 471 -27.68 5.85 -46.64
CA ALA A 471 -28.41 4.89 -47.49
C ALA A 471 -29.91 5.19 -47.49
N GLU A 472 -30.51 5.46 -46.34
CA GLU A 472 -31.91 5.79 -46.17
C GLU A 472 -32.25 7.14 -46.84
N ARG A 473 -31.39 8.15 -46.68
CA ARG A 473 -31.54 9.45 -47.36
C ARG A 473 -31.57 9.30 -48.89
N ARG A 474 -30.62 8.53 -49.46
CA ARG A 474 -30.57 8.26 -50.90
C ARG A 474 -31.77 7.47 -51.39
N ARG A 475 -32.37 6.60 -50.58
CA ARG A 475 -33.60 5.87 -50.90
C ARG A 475 -34.79 6.82 -50.97
N LEU A 476 -34.90 7.73 -49.99
CA LEU A 476 -35.97 8.74 -49.93
C LEU A 476 -35.87 9.74 -51.10
N GLU A 477 -34.68 10.22 -51.43
CA GLU A 477 -34.44 11.09 -52.60
C GLU A 477 -34.87 10.44 -53.92
N ARG A 478 -34.54 9.16 -54.13
CA ARG A 478 -34.98 8.41 -55.34
C ARG A 478 -36.48 8.23 -55.41
N ASN A 479 -37.12 7.81 -54.31
CA ASN A 479 -38.55 7.60 -54.25
C ASN A 479 -39.35 8.89 -54.52
N LEU A 480 -38.89 10.02 -54.00
CA LEU A 480 -39.43 11.34 -54.26
C LEU A 480 -39.28 11.74 -55.71
N HIS A 481 -38.07 11.59 -56.25
CA HIS A 481 -37.78 11.95 -57.65
C HIS A 481 -38.57 11.11 -58.64
N ASP A 482 -38.62 9.78 -58.48
CA ASP A 482 -39.27 8.89 -59.38
C ASP A 482 -40.81 9.02 -59.31
N GLY A 483 -41.35 9.21 -58.09
CA GLY A 483 -42.78 9.45 -57.89
C GLY A 483 -43.24 10.79 -58.48
N ALA A 484 -42.44 11.84 -58.32
CA ALA A 484 -42.76 13.14 -58.93
C ALA A 484 -42.67 13.14 -60.46
N GLN A 485 -41.63 12.51 -61.01
CA GLN A 485 -41.46 12.42 -62.47
C GLN A 485 -42.57 11.67 -63.14
N GLN A 486 -42.95 10.48 -62.61
CA GLN A 486 -44.07 9.67 -63.23
C GLN A 486 -45.35 10.47 -63.28
N ARG A 487 -45.69 11.27 -62.29
CA ARG A 487 -46.93 12.03 -62.26
C ARG A 487 -46.90 13.25 -63.20
N LEU A 488 -45.75 13.96 -63.23
CA LEU A 488 -45.59 15.09 -64.16
C LEU A 488 -45.70 14.62 -65.61
N VAL A 489 -45.17 13.43 -65.93
CA VAL A 489 -45.32 12.83 -67.27
C VAL A 489 -46.74 12.47 -67.53
N SER A 490 -47.47 11.86 -66.58
CA SER A 490 -48.90 11.53 -66.74
C SER A 490 -49.76 12.77 -66.97
N VAL A 491 -49.56 13.80 -66.18
CA VAL A 491 -50.27 15.08 -66.37
C VAL A 491 -49.94 15.73 -67.72
N ALA A 492 -48.70 15.66 -68.19
CA ALA A 492 -48.33 16.19 -69.51
C ALA A 492 -48.96 15.43 -70.66
N LEU A 493 -49.10 14.13 -70.52
CA LEU A 493 -49.84 13.30 -71.52
C LEU A 493 -51.30 13.65 -71.53
N GLN A 494 -51.95 13.78 -70.37
CA GLN A 494 -53.35 14.14 -70.25
C GLN A 494 -53.64 15.56 -70.86
N LEU A 495 -52.78 16.51 -70.62
CA LEU A 495 -52.87 17.85 -71.20
C LEU A 495 -52.76 17.83 -72.74
N ARG A 496 -51.88 16.98 -73.30
CA ARG A 496 -51.83 16.79 -74.78
C ARG A 496 -53.12 16.20 -75.34
N GLU A 497 -53.75 15.33 -74.63
CA GLU A 497 -55.02 14.76 -75.03
C GLU A 497 -56.15 15.82 -74.98
N VAL A 498 -56.10 16.69 -73.96
CA VAL A 498 -57.00 17.85 -73.91
C VAL A 498 -56.75 18.77 -75.12
N ASP A 499 -55.50 19.14 -75.45
CA ASP A 499 -55.21 19.95 -76.63
C ASP A 499 -55.66 19.35 -77.96
N ALA A 500 -55.49 18.04 -78.12
CA ALA A 500 -55.91 17.35 -79.33
C ALA A 500 -57.44 17.31 -79.55
N LYS A 501 -58.22 17.50 -78.47
CA LYS A 501 -59.69 17.48 -78.56
C LYS A 501 -60.32 18.86 -78.44
N LEU A 502 -59.57 19.88 -78.21
CA LEU A 502 -60.03 21.24 -77.84
C LEU A 502 -60.87 21.83 -79.01
N ASP A 503 -60.46 21.63 -80.28
CA ASP A 503 -61.08 22.18 -81.45
C ASP A 503 -62.21 21.31 -82.02
N ASP A 504 -62.10 19.93 -81.90
CA ASP A 504 -63.05 18.97 -82.54
C ASP A 504 -64.15 18.52 -81.56
N ASP A 505 -63.94 18.48 -80.24
CA ASP A 505 -64.92 18.08 -79.22
C ASP A 505 -64.66 18.85 -77.88
N PRO A 506 -65.09 20.08 -77.78
CA PRO A 506 -64.88 20.96 -76.64
C PRO A 506 -65.46 20.42 -75.30
N ALA A 507 -66.55 19.63 -75.40
CA ALA A 507 -67.18 19.11 -74.19
C ALA A 507 -66.31 17.99 -73.55
N THR A 508 -65.81 17.09 -74.37
CA THR A 508 -64.85 16.04 -73.87
C THR A 508 -63.52 16.66 -73.45
N ALA A 509 -63.05 17.73 -74.11
CA ALA A 509 -61.86 18.42 -73.69
C ALA A 509 -62.01 19.08 -72.26
N ALA A 510 -63.20 19.64 -71.99
CA ALA A 510 -63.49 20.23 -70.65
C ALA A 510 -63.51 19.15 -69.53
N ASP A 511 -64.10 17.95 -69.82
CA ASP A 511 -64.12 16.85 -68.86
C ASP A 511 -62.70 16.27 -68.59
N LEU A 512 -61.89 16.15 -69.65
CA LEU A 512 -60.49 15.70 -69.52
C LEU A 512 -59.65 16.74 -68.73
N LEU A 513 -59.89 18.03 -68.95
CA LEU A 513 -59.21 19.08 -68.19
C LEU A 513 -59.61 19.04 -66.71
N ALA A 514 -60.90 18.82 -66.42
CA ALA A 514 -61.35 18.68 -65.03
C ALA A 514 -60.69 17.49 -64.34
N THR A 515 -60.64 16.32 -65.03
CA THR A 515 -59.99 15.12 -64.53
C THR A 515 -58.49 15.31 -64.35
N THR A 516 -57.83 16.01 -65.28
CA THR A 516 -56.39 16.29 -65.19
C THR A 516 -56.08 17.21 -63.98
N ARG A 517 -56.92 18.24 -63.75
CA ARG A 517 -56.76 19.14 -62.56
C ARG A 517 -56.92 18.37 -61.24
N GLU A 518 -57.91 17.45 -61.19
CA GLU A 518 -58.10 16.61 -59.99
C GLU A 518 -56.92 15.66 -59.77
N SER A 519 -56.41 15.06 -60.84
CA SER A 519 -55.24 14.15 -60.81
C SER A 519 -53.95 14.94 -60.34
N LEU A 520 -53.78 16.16 -60.87
CA LEU A 520 -52.66 17.03 -60.45
C LEU A 520 -52.76 17.46 -58.96
N GLY A 521 -54.01 17.80 -58.52
CA GLY A 521 -54.26 18.15 -57.11
C GLY A 521 -53.95 17.00 -56.18
N ARG A 522 -54.41 15.80 -56.51
CA ARG A 522 -54.08 14.56 -55.75
C ARG A 522 -52.57 14.29 -55.75
N GLY A 523 -51.88 14.41 -56.87
CA GLY A 523 -50.46 14.21 -57.00
C GLY A 523 -49.61 15.19 -56.19
N LEU A 524 -50.01 16.45 -56.14
CA LEU A 524 -49.39 17.48 -55.31
C LEU A 524 -49.58 17.21 -53.82
N GLU A 525 -50.75 16.71 -53.41
CA GLU A 525 -51.03 16.39 -52.02
C GLU A 525 -50.21 15.16 -51.56
N GLU A 526 -50.08 14.10 -52.39
CA GLU A 526 -49.27 12.94 -52.07
C GLU A 526 -47.77 13.27 -52.05
N LEU A 527 -47.25 14.17 -52.91
CA LEU A 527 -45.90 14.66 -52.83
C LEU A 527 -45.65 15.48 -51.56
N ARG A 528 -46.65 16.30 -51.14
CA ARG A 528 -46.60 17.00 -49.88
C ARG A 528 -46.64 16.03 -48.69
N GLU A 529 -47.40 14.95 -48.74
CA GLU A 529 -47.43 13.92 -47.70
C GLU A 529 -46.10 13.18 -47.60
N LEU A 530 -45.48 12.83 -48.72
CA LEU A 530 -44.13 12.23 -48.75
C LEU A 530 -43.09 13.19 -48.22
N ALA A 531 -43.15 14.47 -48.52
CA ALA A 531 -42.27 15.50 -48.01
C ALA A 531 -42.54 15.80 -46.50
N ARG A 532 -43.81 15.72 -46.06
CA ARG A 532 -44.24 15.88 -44.67
C ARG A 532 -43.96 14.67 -43.80
N GLY A 533 -43.80 13.49 -44.36
CA GLY A 533 -43.39 12.29 -43.66
C GLY A 533 -41.98 12.38 -43.05
N LEU A 534 -41.23 13.42 -43.36
CA LEU A 534 -39.91 13.68 -42.80
C LEU A 534 -39.92 14.32 -41.41
N HIS A 535 -40.92 15.16 -41.04
CA HIS A 535 -41.17 15.64 -39.66
C HIS A 535 -42.45 16.51 -39.59
N PRO A 536 -43.48 16.14 -38.78
CA PRO A 536 -44.68 16.96 -38.68
C PRO A 536 -44.43 18.31 -38.01
N VAL A 537 -44.51 19.42 -38.72
CA VAL A 537 -44.31 20.76 -38.19
C VAL A 537 -45.23 21.04 -37.00
N LEU A 538 -46.50 20.52 -37.06
CA LEU A 538 -47.46 20.66 -35.96
C LEU A 538 -47.00 19.99 -34.66
N LEU A 539 -46.24 18.89 -34.73
CA LEU A 539 -45.69 18.21 -33.57
C LEU A 539 -44.67 19.11 -32.90
N THR A 540 -43.78 19.71 -33.68
CA THR A 540 -42.72 20.59 -33.13
C THR A 540 -43.32 21.89 -32.55
N GLU A 541 -44.26 22.53 -33.25
CA GLU A 541 -44.80 23.83 -32.85
C GLU A 541 -45.88 23.72 -31.77
N ARG A 542 -46.78 22.73 -31.82
CA ARG A 542 -47.98 22.65 -30.98
C ARG A 542 -48.10 21.35 -30.14
N GLY A 543 -47.15 20.42 -30.26
CA GLY A 543 -47.11 19.19 -29.48
C GLY A 543 -47.96 18.05 -29.97
N LEU A 544 -47.92 16.92 -29.25
CA LEU A 544 -48.49 15.65 -29.63
C LEU A 544 -50.00 15.67 -29.80
N GLY A 545 -50.74 16.33 -28.91
CA GLY A 545 -52.20 16.35 -28.94
C GLY A 545 -52.78 17.00 -30.20
N PRO A 546 -52.39 18.25 -30.58
CA PRO A 546 -52.81 18.88 -31.83
C PRO A 546 -52.38 18.11 -33.08
N ALA A 547 -51.17 17.55 -33.09
CA ALA A 547 -50.64 16.78 -34.22
C ALA A 547 -51.46 15.47 -34.44
N LEU A 548 -51.81 14.75 -33.37
CA LEU A 548 -52.69 13.60 -33.45
C LEU A 548 -54.10 13.93 -33.89
N ARG A 549 -54.73 14.98 -33.36
CA ARG A 549 -56.05 15.42 -33.79
C ARG A 549 -56.09 15.69 -35.30
N ALA A 550 -55.11 16.40 -35.82
CA ALA A 550 -54.99 16.67 -37.26
C ALA A 550 -54.76 15.39 -38.10
N LEU A 551 -54.10 14.37 -37.53
CA LEU A 551 -53.92 13.08 -38.14
C LEU A 551 -55.28 12.30 -38.21
N LEU A 552 -56.03 12.31 -37.10
CA LEU A 552 -57.29 11.56 -36.95
C LEU A 552 -58.45 12.15 -37.78
N GLU A 553 -58.49 13.49 -37.95
CA GLU A 553 -59.48 14.15 -38.84
C GLU A 553 -59.44 13.63 -40.27
N ARG A 554 -58.35 13.01 -40.69
CA ARG A 554 -58.15 12.46 -42.05
C ARG A 554 -58.27 10.92 -42.09
N ALA A 555 -58.48 10.26 -40.97
CA ALA A 555 -58.59 8.83 -40.89
C ALA A 555 -59.89 8.37 -41.60
N THR A 556 -59.79 7.30 -42.39
CA THR A 556 -60.94 6.71 -43.10
C THR A 556 -61.80 5.88 -42.17
N VAL A 557 -61.34 5.51 -41.02
CA VAL A 557 -62.04 4.80 -39.94
C VAL A 557 -62.20 5.77 -38.75
N PRO A 558 -63.40 5.78 -38.11
CA PRO A 558 -63.53 6.59 -36.86
C PRO A 558 -62.52 6.19 -35.80
N VAL A 559 -61.68 7.17 -35.35
CA VAL A 559 -60.68 6.95 -34.32
C VAL A 559 -60.96 7.88 -33.17
N GLU A 560 -61.07 7.35 -31.97
CA GLU A 560 -61.29 8.07 -30.75
C GLU A 560 -59.98 8.21 -29.93
N ILE A 561 -59.71 9.40 -29.42
CA ILE A 561 -58.62 9.62 -28.47
C ILE A 561 -59.19 9.41 -27.07
N SER A 562 -58.81 8.33 -26.39
CA SER A 562 -59.27 8.03 -25.05
C SER A 562 -58.46 8.76 -23.97
N GLU A 563 -57.15 9.02 -24.21
CA GLU A 563 -56.30 9.70 -23.25
C GLU A 563 -55.09 10.38 -23.93
N LEU A 564 -54.67 11.55 -23.44
CA LEU A 564 -53.45 12.25 -23.86
C LEU A 564 -52.71 12.77 -22.65
N PRO A 565 -51.37 12.86 -22.69
CA PRO A 565 -50.59 13.44 -21.61
C PRO A 565 -50.92 14.93 -21.46
N GLY A 566 -50.97 15.40 -20.21
CA GLY A 566 -51.25 16.82 -19.89
C GLY A 566 -50.07 17.73 -20.20
N ASP A 567 -48.87 17.23 -20.07
CA ASP A 567 -47.61 17.96 -20.31
C ASP A 567 -46.90 17.50 -21.57
N ARG A 568 -45.94 18.31 -22.07
CA ARG A 568 -45.07 17.93 -23.19
C ARG A 568 -44.13 16.82 -22.78
N LEU A 569 -43.97 15.84 -23.63
CA LEU A 569 -42.93 14.81 -23.51
C LEU A 569 -41.62 15.32 -24.10
N ALA A 570 -40.51 14.65 -23.81
CA ALA A 570 -39.23 14.95 -24.46
C ALA A 570 -39.37 14.85 -25.99
N PRO A 571 -38.76 15.76 -26.78
CA PRO A 571 -38.98 15.80 -28.25
C PRO A 571 -38.76 14.48 -29.00
N PRO A 572 -37.75 13.64 -28.64
CA PRO A 572 -37.59 12.33 -29.28
C PRO A 572 -38.75 11.37 -28.95
N VAL A 573 -39.27 11.42 -27.72
CA VAL A 573 -40.38 10.58 -27.24
C VAL A 573 -41.68 11.01 -27.88
N GLU A 574 -41.97 12.33 -27.97
CA GLU A 574 -43.13 12.85 -28.72
C GLU A 574 -43.10 12.41 -30.18
N THR A 575 -41.94 12.47 -30.80
CA THR A 575 -41.76 12.08 -32.19
C THR A 575 -42.01 10.58 -32.36
N ALA A 576 -41.47 9.75 -31.50
CA ALA A 576 -41.70 8.29 -31.56
C ALA A 576 -43.17 7.94 -31.29
N ALA A 577 -43.80 8.55 -30.30
CA ALA A 577 -45.21 8.37 -29.96
C ALA A 577 -46.13 8.74 -31.14
N TYR A 578 -45.85 9.86 -31.80
CA TYR A 578 -46.58 10.28 -32.99
C TYR A 578 -46.48 9.25 -34.13
N TYR A 579 -45.25 8.78 -34.44
CA TYR A 579 -45.07 7.81 -35.51
C TYR A 579 -45.70 6.44 -35.22
N VAL A 580 -45.65 6.00 -33.95
CA VAL A 580 -46.34 4.75 -33.55
C VAL A 580 -47.84 4.88 -33.79
N ALA A 581 -48.46 5.98 -33.38
CA ALA A 581 -49.88 6.23 -33.62
C ALA A 581 -50.21 6.37 -35.11
N ALA A 582 -49.40 7.13 -35.86
CA ALA A 582 -49.64 7.37 -37.29
C ALA A 582 -49.56 6.09 -38.15
N GLU A 583 -48.54 5.25 -37.92
CA GLU A 583 -48.36 4.00 -38.60
C GLU A 583 -49.44 3.00 -38.22
N ALA A 584 -49.78 2.89 -36.92
CA ALA A 584 -50.83 2.03 -36.43
C ALA A 584 -52.20 2.40 -37.07
N ILE A 585 -52.57 3.68 -37.12
CA ILE A 585 -53.79 4.18 -37.74
C ILE A 585 -53.78 3.91 -39.26
N THR A 586 -52.64 4.08 -39.91
CA THR A 586 -52.48 3.74 -41.34
C THR A 586 -52.69 2.25 -41.58
N ASN A 587 -52.22 1.39 -40.73
CA ASN A 587 -52.41 -0.05 -40.80
C ASN A 587 -53.87 -0.41 -40.54
N VAL A 588 -54.55 0.23 -39.60
CA VAL A 588 -56.03 0.07 -39.42
C VAL A 588 -56.79 0.40 -40.72
N ALA A 589 -56.48 1.55 -41.33
CA ALA A 589 -57.12 1.99 -42.52
C ALA A 589 -56.92 1.05 -43.77
N LYS A 590 -55.71 0.48 -43.85
CA LYS A 590 -55.31 -0.34 -44.98
C LYS A 590 -55.69 -1.84 -44.89
N TYR A 591 -55.59 -2.37 -43.66
CA TYR A 591 -55.55 -3.81 -43.46
C TYR A 591 -56.59 -4.35 -42.48
N ALA A 592 -57.03 -3.55 -41.49
CA ALA A 592 -57.83 -4.09 -40.40
C ALA A 592 -59.31 -4.34 -40.74
N GLN A 593 -59.89 -3.66 -41.73
CA GLN A 593 -61.37 -3.69 -42.01
C GLN A 593 -62.16 -3.34 -40.72
N ALA A 594 -61.56 -2.49 -39.84
CA ALA A 594 -62.15 -2.14 -38.58
C ALA A 594 -63.33 -1.17 -38.71
N SER A 595 -64.29 -1.23 -37.80
CA SER A 595 -65.39 -0.26 -37.73
C SER A 595 -65.00 0.97 -36.86
N ARG A 596 -64.04 0.82 -35.95
CA ARG A 596 -63.48 1.91 -35.09
C ARG A 596 -62.13 1.54 -34.59
N ALA A 597 -61.38 2.58 -34.17
CA ALA A 597 -60.12 2.43 -33.44
C ALA A 597 -60.02 3.41 -32.27
N THR A 598 -59.15 3.16 -31.34
CA THR A 598 -58.89 4.02 -30.19
C THR A 598 -57.36 4.26 -30.07
N VAL A 599 -57.01 5.48 -29.69
CA VAL A 599 -55.62 5.89 -29.38
C VAL A 599 -55.56 6.42 -27.94
N SER A 600 -54.66 5.88 -27.16
CA SER A 600 -54.37 6.35 -25.80
C SER A 600 -52.87 6.59 -25.66
N ILE A 601 -52.52 7.74 -25.13
CA ILE A 601 -51.11 8.04 -24.77
C ILE A 601 -51.09 8.52 -23.33
N ARG A 602 -50.46 7.74 -22.49
CA ARG A 602 -50.28 8.01 -21.05
C ARG A 602 -48.83 8.32 -20.74
N HIS A 603 -48.62 9.23 -19.81
CA HIS A 603 -47.32 9.49 -19.24
C HIS A 603 -47.40 9.23 -17.73
N SER A 604 -46.63 8.26 -17.22
CA SER A 604 -46.54 7.92 -15.81
C SER A 604 -45.18 7.33 -15.48
N GLU A 605 -44.68 7.65 -14.30
CA GLU A 605 -43.42 7.12 -13.75
C GLU A 605 -42.19 7.25 -14.70
N GLY A 606 -42.12 8.36 -15.48
CA GLY A 606 -41.00 8.57 -16.41
C GLY A 606 -41.06 7.68 -17.65
N CYS A 607 -42.28 7.23 -18.03
CA CYS A 607 -42.51 6.42 -19.23
C CYS A 607 -43.77 6.88 -19.99
N ALA A 608 -43.64 7.06 -21.29
CA ALA A 608 -44.79 7.28 -22.19
C ALA A 608 -45.28 5.97 -22.76
N THR A 609 -46.54 5.63 -22.54
CA THR A 609 -47.19 4.44 -23.06
C THR A 609 -48.19 4.84 -24.14
N VAL A 610 -47.91 4.45 -25.37
CA VAL A 610 -48.76 4.63 -26.53
C VAL A 610 -49.55 3.34 -26.83
N THR A 611 -50.85 3.38 -26.80
CA THR A 611 -51.70 2.23 -27.14
C THR A 611 -52.64 2.60 -28.28
N VAL A 612 -52.63 1.80 -29.35
CA VAL A 612 -53.60 1.88 -30.44
C VAL A 612 -54.31 0.54 -30.54
N SER A 613 -55.65 0.56 -30.56
CA SER A 613 -56.45 -0.67 -30.68
C SER A 613 -57.58 -0.48 -31.72
N ASP A 614 -57.84 -1.52 -32.48
CA ASP A 614 -58.93 -1.57 -33.42
C ASP A 614 -59.82 -2.83 -33.21
N ASP A 615 -61.01 -2.84 -33.79
CA ASP A 615 -61.98 -3.93 -33.76
C ASP A 615 -62.00 -4.72 -35.04
N GLY A 616 -60.94 -4.75 -35.82
CA GLY A 616 -60.85 -5.33 -37.14
C GLY A 616 -60.61 -6.86 -37.19
N VAL A 617 -60.10 -7.34 -38.31
CA VAL A 617 -59.93 -8.80 -38.59
C VAL A 617 -58.72 -9.39 -37.83
N GLY A 618 -57.84 -8.58 -37.25
CA GLY A 618 -56.60 -9.05 -36.56
C GLY A 618 -55.62 -9.77 -37.48
N GLY A 619 -54.75 -10.58 -36.92
CA GLY A 619 -53.76 -11.39 -37.63
C GLY A 619 -52.52 -10.64 -38.12
N ALA A 620 -52.20 -9.49 -37.52
CA ALA A 620 -50.97 -8.75 -37.83
C ALA A 620 -49.73 -9.50 -37.29
N ASP A 621 -48.78 -9.76 -38.19
CA ASP A 621 -47.49 -10.38 -37.82
C ASP A 621 -46.35 -9.33 -37.85
N PRO A 622 -45.75 -9.04 -36.72
CA PRO A 622 -44.65 -8.07 -36.64
C PRO A 622 -43.41 -8.43 -37.48
N THR A 623 -43.23 -9.72 -37.81
CA THR A 623 -42.08 -10.21 -38.56
C THR A 623 -42.21 -10.04 -40.08
N LEU A 624 -43.43 -9.92 -40.61
CA LEU A 624 -43.70 -9.92 -42.03
C LEU A 624 -43.80 -8.53 -42.68
N GLY A 625 -43.96 -7.45 -41.89
CA GLY A 625 -44.16 -6.08 -42.38
C GLY A 625 -42.97 -5.14 -42.13
N SER A 626 -42.66 -4.27 -43.13
CA SER A 626 -41.61 -3.25 -42.97
C SER A 626 -42.00 -2.12 -42.00
N GLY A 627 -43.30 -1.81 -41.88
CA GLY A 627 -43.82 -0.74 -41.02
C GLY A 627 -43.64 -1.05 -39.54
N LEU A 628 -44.12 -2.22 -39.06
CA LEU A 628 -44.00 -2.63 -37.66
C LEU A 628 -42.54 -2.81 -37.25
N ARG A 629 -41.66 -3.38 -38.09
CA ARG A 629 -40.22 -3.47 -37.82
C ARG A 629 -39.57 -2.10 -37.67
N GLY A 630 -39.94 -1.13 -38.50
CA GLY A 630 -39.44 0.25 -38.38
C GLY A 630 -39.88 0.94 -37.09
N LEU A 631 -41.12 0.65 -36.63
CA LEU A 631 -41.60 1.15 -35.34
C LEU A 631 -40.84 0.49 -34.17
N THR A 632 -40.64 -0.81 -34.18
CA THR A 632 -39.88 -1.54 -33.16
C THR A 632 -38.46 -0.96 -33.01
N ALA A 633 -37.73 -0.84 -34.12
CA ALA A 633 -36.38 -0.27 -34.11
C ALA A 633 -36.33 1.17 -33.57
N ARG A 634 -37.34 2.00 -33.86
CA ARG A 634 -37.44 3.39 -33.38
C ARG A 634 -37.73 3.46 -31.89
N VAL A 635 -38.59 2.60 -31.37
CA VAL A 635 -38.89 2.53 -29.93
C VAL A 635 -37.71 1.97 -29.15
N GLU A 636 -37.08 0.91 -29.64
CA GLU A 636 -35.87 0.31 -29.05
C GLU A 636 -34.66 1.28 -29.03
N ALA A 637 -34.51 2.12 -30.05
CA ALA A 637 -33.47 3.15 -30.11
C ALA A 637 -33.57 4.18 -28.96
N LEU A 638 -34.77 4.31 -28.38
CA LEU A 638 -35.02 5.16 -27.17
C LEU A 638 -35.04 4.33 -25.88
N GLY A 639 -34.60 3.06 -25.92
CA GLY A 639 -34.61 2.18 -24.75
C GLY A 639 -35.99 1.65 -24.39
N GLY A 640 -36.99 1.82 -25.30
CA GLY A 640 -38.37 1.38 -25.13
C GLY A 640 -38.64 -0.03 -25.66
N ARG A 641 -39.89 -0.44 -25.54
CA ARG A 641 -40.39 -1.74 -26.03
C ARG A 641 -41.71 -1.56 -26.77
N LEU A 642 -41.92 -2.32 -27.88
CA LEU A 642 -43.15 -2.35 -28.63
C LEU A 642 -43.70 -3.78 -28.62
N ASP A 643 -44.97 -3.91 -28.21
CA ASP A 643 -45.70 -5.17 -28.20
C ASP A 643 -46.90 -5.08 -29.15
N VAL A 644 -47.17 -6.16 -29.89
CA VAL A 644 -48.29 -6.28 -30.82
C VAL A 644 -49.12 -7.52 -30.47
N ASP A 645 -50.36 -7.31 -30.12
CA ASP A 645 -51.34 -8.36 -29.86
C ASP A 645 -52.44 -8.30 -30.94
N SER A 646 -52.51 -9.32 -31.78
CA SER A 646 -53.41 -9.31 -32.97
C SER A 646 -53.98 -10.70 -33.24
N PRO A 647 -54.86 -11.23 -32.38
CA PRO A 647 -55.51 -12.49 -32.59
C PRO A 647 -56.49 -12.41 -33.81
N ALA A 648 -56.51 -13.42 -34.62
CA ALA A 648 -57.44 -13.46 -35.83
C ALA A 648 -58.88 -13.30 -35.38
N GLY A 649 -59.59 -12.34 -35.99
CA GLY A 649 -61.02 -12.04 -35.74
C GLY A 649 -61.28 -11.21 -34.45
N GLN A 650 -60.22 -10.71 -33.72
CA GLN A 650 -60.40 -9.97 -32.48
C GLN A 650 -59.78 -8.56 -32.50
N GLY A 651 -59.42 -8.05 -33.71
CA GLY A 651 -58.77 -6.78 -33.88
C GLY A 651 -57.28 -6.83 -33.58
N THR A 652 -56.63 -5.62 -33.53
CA THR A 652 -55.21 -5.46 -33.22
C THR A 652 -55.03 -4.46 -32.10
N ARG A 653 -54.08 -4.75 -31.16
CA ARG A 653 -53.58 -3.83 -30.15
C ARG A 653 -52.07 -3.71 -30.29
N ILE A 654 -51.62 -2.48 -30.49
CA ILE A 654 -50.22 -2.11 -30.50
C ILE A 654 -49.95 -1.27 -29.26
N GLU A 655 -48.98 -1.68 -28.48
CA GLU A 655 -48.56 -0.95 -27.28
C GLU A 655 -47.04 -0.66 -27.32
N ALA A 656 -46.68 0.60 -27.23
CA ALA A 656 -45.28 1.06 -27.14
C ALA A 656 -45.02 1.73 -25.81
N GLN A 657 -44.02 1.26 -25.07
CA GLN A 657 -43.53 1.85 -23.83
C GLN A 657 -42.20 2.51 -24.11
N ILE A 658 -42.12 3.83 -23.92
CA ILE A 658 -40.94 4.64 -24.26
C ILE A 658 -40.49 5.39 -23.01
N PRO A 659 -39.27 5.16 -22.47
CA PRO A 659 -38.73 5.91 -21.37
C PRO A 659 -38.68 7.41 -21.72
N ASP A 660 -39.16 8.25 -20.80
CA ASP A 660 -39.11 9.71 -20.88
C ASP A 660 -38.31 10.24 -19.69
N PRO A 661 -37.01 10.56 -19.85
CA PRO A 661 -36.07 10.92 -18.76
C PRO A 661 -36.40 12.20 -18.04
#